data_36cc45a39c41a301db74b76dd0e260fd
#
_entry.id   36cc45a39c41a301db74b76dd0e260fd
#
_cell.length_a   1.000
_cell.length_b   1.000
_cell.length_c   1.000
_cell.angle_alpha   90.00
_cell.angle_beta   90.00
_cell.angle_gamma   90.00
#
_symmetry.space_group_name_H-M   'P 1'
#
loop_
_entity.id
_entity.type
_entity.pdbx_description
1 polymer ?
#
loop_
_entity_poly.entity_id
_entity_poly.type
_entity_poly.pdbx_seq_one_letter_code
_entity_poly.pdbx_strand_id
1 'polypeptide(L)'
;MIPHTSSNKMNIMICCRILTIALMTFTFVADAGAQMLSPQVTLPNGWKLSPAGRSFPLGDLPLNMVVSASGRYMAVSNNGHSEQQIQLIDTKSERVIDSVVIQKAWYGLAFTSNERFLYVSGGHDNKILKYELLNQRLMLRDSIVLGRPWPVRIGPAGIAVDERRKRLYVVTREDKMLYITDTETKKITGKFGLDAEAYDCKLSADQQELFITCWGCDKLLRFDLEKNIWKTPITVGDNPNEMLLSPDGRQLFVCNANDNSVSVIDIKSGRVIETLDVALYPGSPSGSTTNSISMDPVSRTLYIANANNNCLSVFDVSRPGGSVSKGFIPTGWYPTSVRFLNGKIWVANGKGMTSKANPFGPSPIRKREDVIHHGYATREGSRVEYIGSLFKGSMSVIKSPGAAELSGYTKAVYRNTPYSTRKTELPDSLAPGYPIPMKVGQSSPIKYVFYIIKENRTYDQVLADLKQGNGDTSLLLFGRKYTPNQHALAESFVLLDNFYVDAEVSADGHNWSMGGYATDYLEKTWPSSYGGRGGTYGGEGEREIANNKNGFIWNNCHRYGISFRSYGEFMSQDKPNLPILMGNSCMRFPVYNLMIADTTRYRIWKQDFDSLLSVGKLPRFNTIRFGNDHTEGLRLGRPSPYAHVADNDLAVGMFIEALSKSPIWNETAVFILEDDAQNGADHVDAHRSTAYLAGGFVKRGFVDHTPYTTSSVLRTMELILGMGPMTQYDAAATPMWRLFDSVARPFPFRALIPDISLNDRNTAINEWQRRSELFNFATEDANNDVEFNRVLWHALKGNTPFPGPRRAAFLTIHDDADPIDGKKK
;
A
#
# COMPACT_ATOMS: atom_id res chain seq x y z
N MET A 1 -26.26 -24.41 -82.64
CA MET A 1 -27.48 -25.29 -82.57
C MET A 1 -27.47 -25.89 -81.14
N ILE A 2 -28.51 -25.64 -80.41
CA ILE A 2 -28.91 -26.23 -79.11
C ILE A 2 -29.30 -27.72 -79.32
N PRO A 3 -29.23 -28.66 -78.32
CA PRO A 3 -29.92 -28.55 -77.06
C PRO A 3 -29.24 -29.28 -75.86
N HIS A 4 -29.60 -28.80 -74.67
CA HIS A 4 -30.15 -29.47 -73.50
C HIS A 4 -29.84 -30.92 -73.17
N THR A 5 -29.36 -31.20 -71.99
CA THR A 5 -30.10 -32.00 -70.97
C THR A 5 -29.60 -31.77 -69.54
N SER A 6 -30.58 -31.55 -68.69
CA SER A 6 -30.60 -31.44 -67.31
C SER A 6 -30.43 -32.77 -66.56
N SER A 7 -30.23 -32.62 -65.23
CA SER A 7 -30.37 -33.62 -64.12
C SER A 7 -29.05 -34.27 -63.67
N ASN A 8 -28.53 -33.74 -62.57
CA ASN A 8 -27.95 -34.46 -61.47
C ASN A 8 -27.39 -33.46 -60.43
N LYS A 9 -28.27 -32.62 -59.85
CA LYS A 9 -27.88 -31.73 -58.71
C LYS A 9 -28.80 -31.87 -57.51
N MET A 10 -29.43 -33.02 -57.25
CA MET A 10 -30.37 -33.13 -56.18
C MET A 10 -29.98 -34.17 -55.08
N ASN A 11 -28.89 -34.96 -55.20
CA ASN A 11 -28.56 -36.01 -54.20
C ASN A 11 -27.30 -35.72 -53.37
N ILE A 12 -26.59 -34.61 -53.60
CA ILE A 12 -25.42 -34.25 -52.79
C ILE A 12 -25.76 -33.29 -51.63
N MET A 13 -26.93 -32.65 -51.66
CA MET A 13 -27.31 -31.68 -50.62
C MET A 13 -27.98 -32.29 -49.37
N ILE A 14 -28.37 -33.56 -49.38
CA ILE A 14 -29.03 -34.24 -48.25
C ILE A 14 -28.01 -34.96 -47.36
N CYS A 15 -26.89 -35.44 -47.90
CA CYS A 15 -25.83 -36.05 -47.08
C CYS A 15 -24.99 -35.04 -46.29
N CYS A 16 -24.82 -33.78 -46.76
CA CYS A 16 -24.06 -32.77 -45.99
C CYS A 16 -24.86 -32.13 -44.85
N ARG A 17 -26.20 -32.19 -44.86
CA ARG A 17 -27.02 -31.64 -43.75
C ARG A 17 -27.20 -32.61 -42.57
N ILE A 18 -27.02 -33.91 -42.77
CA ILE A 18 -27.07 -34.90 -41.71
C ILE A 18 -25.73 -35.03 -40.99
N LEU A 19 -24.59 -34.76 -41.65
CA LEU A 19 -23.27 -34.76 -41.04
C LEU A 19 -22.98 -33.49 -40.23
N THR A 20 -23.63 -32.35 -40.50
CA THR A 20 -23.48 -31.08 -39.77
C THR A 20 -24.34 -31.02 -38.51
N ILE A 21 -25.41 -31.82 -38.42
CA ILE A 21 -26.27 -31.93 -37.23
C ILE A 21 -25.71 -32.93 -36.23
N ALA A 22 -24.94 -33.93 -36.66
CA ALA A 22 -24.29 -34.90 -35.75
C ALA A 22 -22.96 -34.38 -35.15
N LEU A 23 -22.38 -33.25 -35.67
CA LEU A 23 -21.16 -32.65 -35.13
C LEU A 23 -21.48 -31.46 -34.22
N MET A 24 -22.75 -31.02 -34.07
CA MET A 24 -23.16 -29.93 -33.13
C MET A 24 -23.77 -30.42 -31.82
N THR A 25 -23.85 -31.71 -31.58
CA THR A 25 -24.40 -32.28 -30.33
C THR A 25 -23.33 -32.88 -29.41
N PHE A 26 -22.04 -32.65 -29.69
CA PHE A 26 -20.95 -33.18 -28.85
C PHE A 26 -20.01 -32.12 -28.22
N THR A 27 -20.51 -30.91 -27.94
CA THR A 27 -19.73 -29.93 -27.14
C THR A 27 -20.65 -29.09 -26.29
N PHE A 28 -21.45 -29.69 -25.44
CA PHE A 28 -22.04 -29.03 -24.28
C PHE A 28 -22.25 -30.07 -23.16
N VAL A 29 -21.18 -30.76 -22.73
CA VAL A 29 -21.00 -31.11 -21.35
C VAL A 29 -19.98 -30.07 -20.85
N ALA A 30 -20.42 -28.82 -20.70
CA ALA A 30 -19.73 -27.83 -19.94
C ALA A 30 -19.76 -28.29 -18.49
N ASP A 31 -18.61 -28.40 -17.96
CA ASP A 31 -18.29 -28.55 -16.55
C ASP A 31 -19.22 -27.66 -15.69
N ALA A 32 -20.34 -28.18 -15.26
CA ALA A 32 -21.29 -27.50 -14.37
C ALA A 32 -20.73 -27.51 -12.93
N GLY A 33 -19.54 -26.95 -12.72
CA GLY A 33 -18.89 -26.95 -11.41
C GLY A 33 -17.69 -26.04 -11.23
N ALA A 34 -17.04 -25.58 -12.29
CA ALA A 34 -15.90 -24.68 -12.14
C ALA A 34 -16.39 -23.26 -11.77
N GLN A 35 -16.08 -22.84 -10.56
CA GLN A 35 -16.32 -21.48 -10.10
C GLN A 35 -15.47 -20.52 -10.98
N MET A 36 -16.13 -19.65 -11.77
CA MET A 36 -15.44 -18.76 -12.71
C MET A 36 -14.55 -17.77 -11.96
N LEU A 37 -13.33 -17.59 -12.44
CA LEU A 37 -12.48 -16.46 -12.04
C LEU A 37 -13.02 -15.18 -12.66
N SER A 38 -12.92 -14.07 -11.94
CA SER A 38 -13.18 -12.75 -12.50
C SER A 38 -12.20 -12.43 -13.64
N PRO A 39 -12.55 -11.54 -14.59
CA PRO A 39 -11.61 -11.05 -15.58
C PRO A 39 -10.32 -10.55 -14.93
N GLN A 40 -9.18 -10.77 -15.60
CA GLN A 40 -7.89 -10.36 -15.06
C GLN A 40 -7.72 -8.83 -15.15
N VAL A 41 -7.33 -8.21 -14.05
CA VAL A 41 -7.02 -6.79 -13.92
C VAL A 41 -5.54 -6.63 -13.62
N THR A 42 -4.85 -5.66 -14.22
CA THR A 42 -3.47 -5.31 -13.93
C THR A 42 -3.44 -4.08 -13.00
N LEU A 43 -2.69 -4.19 -11.92
CA LEU A 43 -2.45 -3.10 -10.96
C LEU A 43 -1.26 -2.22 -11.41
N PRO A 44 -1.15 -0.98 -10.92
CA PRO A 44 -0.05 -0.07 -11.28
C PRO A 44 1.35 -0.67 -11.06
N ASN A 45 1.54 -1.45 -10.00
CA ASN A 45 2.79 -2.14 -9.67
C ASN A 45 3.06 -3.40 -10.54
N GLY A 46 2.27 -3.64 -11.58
CA GLY A 46 2.42 -4.78 -12.49
C GLY A 46 1.87 -6.12 -11.97
N TRP A 47 1.42 -6.20 -10.74
CA TRP A 47 0.69 -7.35 -10.22
C TRP A 47 -0.70 -7.42 -10.84
N LYS A 48 -1.32 -8.60 -10.81
CA LYS A 48 -2.63 -8.81 -11.43
C LYS A 48 -3.62 -9.41 -10.45
N LEU A 49 -4.89 -9.16 -10.70
CA LEU A 49 -6.00 -9.74 -9.96
C LEU A 49 -6.88 -10.59 -10.88
N SER A 50 -7.31 -11.74 -10.40
CA SER A 50 -8.39 -12.53 -10.99
C SER A 50 -9.10 -13.29 -9.86
N PRO A 51 -9.85 -12.58 -8.99
CA PRO A 51 -10.44 -13.14 -7.79
C PRO A 51 -11.35 -14.32 -8.07
N ALA A 52 -11.25 -15.33 -7.19
CA ALA A 52 -12.17 -16.45 -7.20
C ALA A 52 -13.51 -16.10 -6.56
N GLY A 53 -14.56 -16.74 -7.00
CA GLY A 53 -15.89 -16.64 -6.44
C GLY A 53 -16.64 -15.36 -6.84
N ARG A 54 -17.63 -15.02 -6.03
CA ARG A 54 -18.47 -13.82 -6.21
C ARG A 54 -17.99 -12.72 -5.26
N SER A 55 -17.99 -11.48 -5.73
CA SER A 55 -17.64 -10.33 -4.90
C SER A 55 -18.77 -9.30 -4.82
N PHE A 56 -18.82 -8.55 -3.71
CA PHE A 56 -19.69 -7.40 -3.52
C PHE A 56 -18.98 -6.29 -2.73
N PRO A 57 -19.38 -5.02 -2.87
CA PRO A 57 -18.69 -3.89 -2.27
C PRO A 57 -18.85 -3.85 -0.74
N LEU A 58 -17.79 -3.34 -0.07
CA LEU A 58 -17.74 -2.96 1.33
C LEU A 58 -17.34 -1.47 1.46
N GLY A 59 -17.22 -0.97 2.69
CA GLY A 59 -16.58 0.31 2.98
C GLY A 59 -15.07 0.28 2.72
N ASP A 60 -14.40 1.42 2.90
CA ASP A 60 -12.96 1.53 2.69
C ASP A 60 -12.21 0.74 3.76
N LEU A 61 -11.18 0.03 3.34
CA LEU A 61 -10.31 -0.80 4.18
C LEU A 61 -11.10 -1.63 5.20
N PRO A 62 -11.90 -2.64 4.77
CA PRO A 62 -12.46 -3.63 5.69
C PRO A 62 -11.30 -4.33 6.40
N LEU A 63 -11.17 -4.10 7.72
CA LEU A 63 -10.01 -4.51 8.48
C LEU A 63 -10.18 -5.86 9.16
N ASN A 64 -11.35 -6.12 9.74
CA ASN A 64 -11.64 -7.35 10.45
C ASN A 64 -13.08 -7.81 10.22
N MET A 65 -13.28 -9.12 10.34
CA MET A 65 -14.59 -9.78 10.32
C MET A 65 -14.75 -10.69 11.52
N VAL A 66 -15.92 -10.64 12.16
CA VAL A 66 -16.30 -11.60 13.20
C VAL A 66 -17.66 -12.21 12.87
N VAL A 67 -17.76 -13.52 13.09
CA VAL A 67 -18.98 -14.29 12.81
C VAL A 67 -19.73 -14.51 14.12
N SER A 68 -21.06 -14.34 14.11
CA SER A 68 -21.92 -14.67 15.24
C SER A 68 -21.94 -16.18 15.51
N ALA A 69 -22.30 -16.62 16.73
CA ALA A 69 -22.23 -18.01 17.14
C ALA A 69 -23.09 -18.94 16.28
N SER A 70 -24.26 -18.47 15.82
CA SER A 70 -25.13 -19.22 14.88
C SER A 70 -24.56 -19.29 13.46
N GLY A 71 -23.54 -18.48 13.15
CA GLY A 71 -23.06 -18.29 11.78
C GLY A 71 -23.99 -17.46 10.89
N ARG A 72 -25.09 -16.90 11.43
CA ARG A 72 -26.07 -16.16 10.64
C ARG A 72 -25.61 -14.77 10.26
N TYR A 73 -24.86 -14.12 11.14
CA TYR A 73 -24.41 -12.74 10.96
C TYR A 73 -22.88 -12.66 10.95
N MET A 74 -22.38 -11.71 10.18
CA MET A 74 -20.98 -11.36 10.17
C MET A 74 -20.86 -9.84 10.28
N ALA A 75 -20.08 -9.34 11.25
CA ALA A 75 -19.79 -7.94 11.40
C ALA A 75 -18.41 -7.63 10.80
N VAL A 76 -18.30 -6.53 10.05
CA VAL A 76 -17.08 -6.08 9.38
C VAL A 76 -16.78 -4.66 9.82
N SER A 77 -15.55 -4.39 10.28
CA SER A 77 -15.06 -3.03 10.54
C SER A 77 -14.39 -2.45 9.31
N ASN A 78 -14.76 -1.22 8.94
CA ASN A 78 -14.15 -0.47 7.84
C ASN A 78 -13.51 0.78 8.43
N ASN A 79 -12.18 0.89 8.35
CA ASN A 79 -11.41 1.98 8.96
C ASN A 79 -10.51 2.73 7.96
N GLY A 80 -10.92 2.78 6.70
CA GLY A 80 -10.19 3.48 5.64
C GLY A 80 -10.33 5.01 5.70
N HIS A 81 -10.03 5.63 4.58
CA HIS A 81 -9.97 7.09 4.48
C HIS A 81 -11.37 7.75 4.49
N SER A 82 -12.37 7.11 3.87
CA SER A 82 -13.75 7.64 3.85
C SER A 82 -14.46 7.45 5.20
N GLU A 83 -15.78 7.52 5.22
CA GLU A 83 -16.58 7.33 6.42
C GLU A 83 -16.36 5.95 7.04
N GLN A 84 -15.94 5.92 8.31
CA GLN A 84 -15.67 4.66 9.00
C GLN A 84 -16.97 4.07 9.54
N GLN A 85 -17.11 2.76 9.43
CA GLN A 85 -18.39 2.11 9.73
C GLN A 85 -18.23 0.64 10.15
N ILE A 86 -19.27 0.13 10.80
CA ILE A 86 -19.44 -1.31 10.99
C ILE A 86 -20.58 -1.76 10.08
N GLN A 87 -20.29 -2.72 9.21
CA GLN A 87 -21.28 -3.32 8.34
C GLN A 87 -21.71 -4.69 8.88
N LEU A 88 -23.01 -4.96 8.89
CA LEU A 88 -23.58 -6.23 9.25
C LEU A 88 -24.01 -7.00 8.00
N ILE A 89 -23.50 -8.20 7.82
CA ILE A 89 -23.77 -9.08 6.69
C ILE A 89 -24.65 -10.22 7.15
N ASP A 90 -25.72 -10.49 6.42
CA ASP A 90 -26.49 -11.72 6.52
C ASP A 90 -25.80 -12.81 5.65
N THR A 91 -25.23 -13.82 6.27
CA THR A 91 -24.42 -14.86 5.61
C THR A 91 -25.25 -15.79 4.73
N LYS A 92 -26.57 -15.87 4.94
CA LYS A 92 -27.49 -16.69 4.14
C LYS A 92 -27.85 -15.98 2.82
N SER A 93 -28.17 -14.70 2.88
CA SER A 93 -28.45 -13.89 1.69
C SER A 93 -27.19 -13.32 1.03
N GLU A 94 -26.03 -13.41 1.72
CA GLU A 94 -24.73 -12.86 1.30
C GLU A 94 -24.80 -11.37 0.92
N ARG A 95 -25.40 -10.58 1.79
CA ARG A 95 -25.62 -9.14 1.59
C ARG A 95 -25.37 -8.35 2.85
N VAL A 96 -24.90 -7.13 2.71
CA VAL A 96 -24.93 -6.14 3.77
C VAL A 96 -26.39 -5.80 4.06
N ILE A 97 -26.83 -5.98 5.31
CA ILE A 97 -28.20 -5.74 5.76
C ILE A 97 -28.31 -4.53 6.65
N ASP A 98 -27.20 -4.08 7.25
CA ASP A 98 -27.14 -2.88 8.08
C ASP A 98 -25.73 -2.27 8.04
N SER A 99 -25.63 -0.96 8.24
CA SER A 99 -24.38 -0.23 8.30
C SER A 99 -24.50 0.90 9.30
N VAL A 100 -23.64 0.93 10.30
CA VAL A 100 -23.61 1.98 11.31
C VAL A 100 -22.30 2.75 11.23
N VAL A 101 -22.41 4.06 11.08
CA VAL A 101 -21.27 4.97 11.07
C VAL A 101 -20.73 5.10 12.49
N ILE A 102 -19.43 5.03 12.63
CA ILE A 102 -18.71 5.29 13.87
C ILE A 102 -17.61 6.32 13.62
N GLN A 103 -17.32 7.12 14.61
CA GLN A 103 -16.37 8.22 14.45
C GLN A 103 -14.95 7.71 14.17
N LYS A 104 -14.54 6.66 14.90
CA LYS A 104 -13.27 5.97 14.71
C LYS A 104 -13.48 4.46 14.80
N ALA A 105 -13.07 3.72 13.78
CA ALA A 105 -13.06 2.26 13.76
C ALA A 105 -11.65 1.72 13.95
N TRP A 106 -11.56 0.49 14.45
CA TRP A 106 -10.33 -0.29 14.41
C TRP A 106 -10.65 -1.77 14.35
N TYR A 107 -9.62 -2.59 14.54
CA TYR A 107 -9.65 -4.05 14.40
C TYR A 107 -10.65 -4.75 15.34
N GLY A 108 -10.73 -4.32 16.62
CA GLY A 108 -11.43 -5.05 17.67
C GLY A 108 -12.93 -5.18 17.45
N LEU A 109 -13.40 -6.41 17.28
CA LEU A 109 -14.81 -6.81 17.19
C LEU A 109 -15.01 -8.09 18.00
N ALA A 110 -16.09 -8.18 18.77
CA ALA A 110 -16.46 -9.40 19.48
C ALA A 110 -17.96 -9.51 19.72
N PHE A 111 -18.61 -10.57 19.22
CA PHE A 111 -20.00 -10.92 19.61
C PHE A 111 -20.04 -11.59 20.99
N THR A 112 -21.11 -11.39 21.71
CA THR A 112 -21.46 -12.25 22.85
C THR A 112 -21.91 -13.62 22.35
N SER A 113 -21.81 -14.68 23.19
CA SER A 113 -22.16 -16.04 22.80
C SER A 113 -23.66 -16.21 22.43
N ASN A 114 -24.52 -15.40 23.04
CA ASN A 114 -25.96 -15.32 22.72
C ASN A 114 -26.29 -14.40 21.52
N GLU A 115 -25.26 -13.89 20.82
CA GLU A 115 -25.35 -12.98 19.64
C GLU A 115 -26.08 -11.66 19.87
N ARG A 116 -26.51 -11.41 21.11
CA ARG A 116 -27.29 -10.21 21.40
C ARG A 116 -26.48 -8.93 21.31
N PHE A 117 -25.22 -8.98 21.72
CA PHE A 117 -24.34 -7.81 21.70
C PHE A 117 -23.11 -7.99 20.86
N LEU A 118 -22.67 -6.88 20.24
CA LEU A 118 -21.41 -6.73 19.55
C LEU A 118 -20.60 -5.62 20.23
N TYR A 119 -19.41 -5.95 20.72
CA TYR A 119 -18.42 -5.00 21.18
C TYR A 119 -17.50 -4.59 20.03
N VAL A 120 -17.23 -3.27 19.90
CA VAL A 120 -16.52 -2.68 18.78
C VAL A 120 -15.49 -1.69 19.31
N SER A 121 -14.26 -1.81 18.84
CA SER A 121 -13.22 -0.80 19.11
C SER A 121 -13.57 0.54 18.46
N GLY A 122 -13.58 1.60 19.26
CA GLY A 122 -13.71 2.98 18.83
C GLY A 122 -12.36 3.63 18.46
N GLY A 123 -11.30 2.86 18.23
CA GLY A 123 -9.99 3.38 17.81
C GLY A 123 -9.51 4.55 18.68
N HIS A 124 -9.13 5.67 18.08
CA HIS A 124 -8.60 6.84 18.77
C HIS A 124 -9.66 7.68 19.52
N ASP A 125 -10.93 7.25 19.54
CA ASP A 125 -11.93 7.75 20.50
C ASP A 125 -11.72 7.13 21.89
N ASN A 126 -10.80 6.18 22.04
CA ASN A 126 -10.39 5.57 23.30
C ASN A 126 -11.55 4.97 24.11
N LYS A 127 -12.50 4.35 23.41
CA LYS A 127 -13.69 3.70 24.00
C LYS A 127 -13.99 2.39 23.26
N ILE A 128 -14.78 1.53 23.90
CA ILE A 128 -15.39 0.35 23.30
C ILE A 128 -16.87 0.61 23.19
N LEU A 129 -17.42 0.51 21.98
CA LEU A 129 -18.85 0.67 21.70
C LEU A 129 -19.55 -0.66 21.90
N LYS A 130 -20.75 -0.65 22.50
CA LYS A 130 -21.61 -1.82 22.69
C LYS A 130 -22.87 -1.65 21.86
N TYR A 131 -23.02 -2.44 20.83
CA TYR A 131 -24.21 -2.51 19.98
C TYR A 131 -25.07 -3.70 20.38
N GLU A 132 -26.39 -3.54 20.37
CA GLU A 132 -27.36 -4.63 20.45
C GLU A 132 -27.81 -4.97 19.02
N LEU A 133 -27.75 -6.26 18.69
CA LEU A 133 -28.32 -6.79 17.46
C LEU A 133 -29.82 -7.05 17.67
N LEU A 134 -30.65 -6.17 17.12
CA LEU A 134 -32.11 -6.23 17.23
C LEU A 134 -32.75 -6.07 15.87
N ASN A 135 -33.63 -7.02 15.49
CA ASN A 135 -34.32 -7.00 14.20
C ASN A 135 -33.36 -6.81 12.99
N GLN A 136 -32.23 -7.51 13.01
CA GLN A 136 -31.19 -7.44 11.97
C GLN A 136 -30.51 -6.07 11.84
N ARG A 137 -30.52 -5.26 12.89
CA ARG A 137 -29.88 -3.95 12.95
C ARG A 137 -28.97 -3.82 14.18
N LEU A 138 -27.92 -3.07 14.04
CA LEU A 138 -26.99 -2.71 15.11
C LEU A 138 -27.45 -1.41 15.78
N MET A 139 -27.87 -1.52 17.03
CA MET A 139 -28.35 -0.38 17.81
C MET A 139 -27.34 -0.04 18.90
N LEU A 140 -26.72 1.13 18.85
CA LEU A 140 -25.80 1.57 19.89
C LEU A 140 -26.55 1.66 21.22
N ARG A 141 -26.09 0.93 22.23
CA ARG A 141 -26.68 0.92 23.57
C ARG A 141 -25.80 1.64 24.57
N ASP A 142 -24.49 1.50 24.42
CA ASP A 142 -23.58 1.93 25.44
C ASP A 142 -22.14 2.03 24.98
N SER A 143 -21.25 2.54 25.83
CA SER A 143 -19.81 2.52 25.63
C SER A 143 -19.05 2.35 26.93
N ILE A 144 -17.89 1.71 26.84
CA ILE A 144 -16.90 1.60 27.93
C ILE A 144 -15.76 2.56 27.57
N VAL A 145 -15.59 3.60 28.38
CA VAL A 145 -14.59 4.65 28.15
C VAL A 145 -13.26 4.22 28.80
N LEU A 146 -12.20 4.11 28.02
CA LEU A 146 -10.84 3.83 28.49
C LEU A 146 -10.06 5.12 28.83
N GLY A 147 -10.41 6.23 28.19
CA GLY A 147 -9.82 7.54 28.40
C GLY A 147 -10.41 8.60 27.49
N ARG A 148 -9.87 9.82 27.54
CA ARG A 148 -10.27 10.89 26.62
C ARG A 148 -9.88 10.53 25.18
N PRO A 149 -10.64 10.99 24.18
CA PRO A 149 -10.26 10.85 22.77
C PRO A 149 -8.87 11.42 22.47
N TRP A 150 -8.37 11.17 21.27
CA TRP A 150 -7.18 11.83 20.75
C TRP A 150 -7.16 13.34 21.08
N PRO A 151 -6.05 13.94 21.55
CA PRO A 151 -4.67 13.45 21.47
C PRO A 151 -4.19 12.55 22.65
N VAL A 152 -5.08 12.09 23.52
CA VAL A 152 -4.69 11.05 24.50
C VAL A 152 -4.49 9.73 23.77
N ARG A 153 -3.29 9.16 23.91
CA ARG A 153 -2.83 8.00 23.15
C ARG A 153 -3.14 6.71 23.90
N ILE A 154 -4.26 6.05 23.58
CA ILE A 154 -4.62 4.71 24.08
C ILE A 154 -4.75 3.74 22.90
N GLY A 155 -5.66 3.99 21.97
CA GLY A 155 -5.81 3.22 20.75
C GLY A 155 -6.22 1.77 20.97
N PRO A 156 -7.44 1.46 21.49
CA PRO A 156 -7.90 0.09 21.66
C PRO A 156 -7.85 -0.69 20.34
N ALA A 157 -7.30 -1.90 20.40
CA ALA A 157 -7.12 -2.82 19.28
C ALA A 157 -7.96 -4.09 19.48
N GLY A 158 -7.36 -5.24 19.75
CA GLY A 158 -8.05 -6.50 19.97
C GLY A 158 -8.95 -6.49 21.20
N ILE A 159 -10.06 -7.24 21.13
CA ILE A 159 -11.08 -7.35 22.18
C ILE A 159 -11.42 -8.82 22.41
N ALA A 160 -11.42 -9.26 23.66
CA ALA A 160 -11.94 -10.58 24.07
C ALA A 160 -13.01 -10.44 25.16
N VAL A 161 -14.15 -11.10 24.97
CA VAL A 161 -15.29 -11.10 25.92
C VAL A 161 -15.24 -12.35 26.76
N ASP A 162 -15.20 -12.19 28.10
CA ASP A 162 -15.36 -13.25 29.08
C ASP A 162 -16.71 -13.08 29.80
N GLU A 163 -17.73 -13.75 29.29
CA GLU A 163 -19.09 -13.66 29.85
C GLU A 163 -19.18 -14.31 31.23
N ARG A 164 -18.35 -15.33 31.51
CA ARG A 164 -18.33 -16.02 32.81
C ARG A 164 -17.87 -15.10 33.92
N ARG A 165 -16.80 -14.31 33.66
CA ARG A 165 -16.26 -13.34 34.64
C ARG A 165 -16.87 -11.94 34.48
N LYS A 166 -17.78 -11.73 33.52
CA LYS A 166 -18.35 -10.41 33.13
C LYS A 166 -17.26 -9.39 32.83
N ARG A 167 -16.21 -9.81 32.13
CA ARG A 167 -15.04 -9.00 31.81
C ARG A 167 -14.89 -8.80 30.29
N LEU A 168 -14.35 -7.66 29.96
CA LEU A 168 -13.84 -7.40 28.60
C LEU A 168 -12.35 -7.14 28.72
N TYR A 169 -11.57 -7.87 27.98
CA TYR A 169 -10.12 -7.66 27.82
C TYR A 169 -9.89 -6.85 26.55
N VAL A 170 -9.16 -5.75 26.69
CA VAL A 170 -8.87 -4.84 25.58
C VAL A 170 -7.38 -4.59 25.56
N VAL A 171 -6.73 -4.93 24.45
CA VAL A 171 -5.32 -4.59 24.23
C VAL A 171 -5.21 -3.29 23.42
N THR A 172 -4.14 -2.56 23.62
CA THR A 172 -4.01 -1.21 23.03
C THR A 172 -2.69 -1.06 22.27
N ARG A 173 -2.69 -0.14 21.28
CA ARG A 173 -1.55 0.15 20.42
C ARG A 173 -0.69 1.29 20.95
N GLU A 174 -1.32 2.39 21.38
CA GLU A 174 -0.57 3.62 21.64
C GLU A 174 0.04 3.68 23.04
N ASP A 175 -0.70 3.29 24.09
CA ASP A 175 -0.19 3.25 25.47
C ASP A 175 0.33 1.86 25.89
N LYS A 176 0.23 0.87 25.00
CA LYS A 176 0.80 -0.48 25.18
C LYS A 176 0.33 -1.14 26.48
N MET A 177 -0.98 -1.31 26.62
CA MET A 177 -1.60 -1.84 27.84
C MET A 177 -2.62 -2.94 27.54
N LEU A 178 -2.79 -3.84 28.49
CA LEU A 178 -3.98 -4.68 28.64
C LEU A 178 -4.91 -4.00 29.65
N TYR A 179 -6.11 -3.61 29.18
CA TYR A 179 -7.19 -3.15 30.03
C TYR A 179 -8.15 -4.29 30.34
N ILE A 180 -8.52 -4.44 31.60
CA ILE A 180 -9.59 -5.33 32.03
C ILE A 180 -10.74 -4.45 32.49
N THR A 181 -11.90 -4.59 31.88
CA THR A 181 -13.09 -3.80 32.22
C THR A 181 -14.23 -4.71 32.62
N ASP A 182 -15.07 -4.26 33.54
CA ASP A 182 -16.31 -4.95 33.92
C ASP A 182 -17.42 -4.55 32.94
N THR A 183 -18.11 -5.54 32.37
CA THR A 183 -19.11 -5.32 31.31
C THR A 183 -20.45 -4.77 31.81
N GLU A 184 -20.74 -4.87 33.14
CA GLU A 184 -21.96 -4.36 33.77
C GLU A 184 -21.73 -2.94 34.31
N THR A 185 -20.69 -2.78 35.12
CA THR A 185 -20.36 -1.47 35.76
C THR A 185 -19.60 -0.53 34.84
N LYS A 186 -19.02 -1.07 33.73
CA LYS A 186 -18.21 -0.35 32.72
C LYS A 186 -16.92 0.27 33.24
N LYS A 187 -16.51 -0.14 34.45
CA LYS A 187 -15.31 0.36 35.09
C LYS A 187 -14.08 -0.45 34.67
N ILE A 188 -12.95 0.23 34.58
CA ILE A 188 -11.64 -0.42 34.44
C ILE A 188 -11.31 -1.05 35.80
N THR A 189 -11.13 -2.37 35.81
CA THR A 189 -10.82 -3.16 37.00
C THR A 189 -9.35 -3.59 37.05
N GLY A 190 -8.64 -3.52 35.92
CA GLY A 190 -7.23 -3.83 35.83
C GLY A 190 -6.55 -3.13 34.66
N LYS A 191 -5.26 -2.84 34.81
CA LYS A 191 -4.41 -2.26 33.77
C LYS A 191 -2.99 -2.83 33.88
N PHE A 192 -2.48 -3.45 32.80
CA PHE A 192 -1.18 -4.14 32.81
C PHE A 192 -0.38 -3.72 31.59
N GLY A 193 0.92 -3.43 31.77
CA GLY A 193 1.82 -3.02 30.69
C GLY A 193 2.13 -4.17 29.72
N LEU A 194 2.25 -3.84 28.42
CA LEU A 194 2.72 -4.72 27.36
C LEU A 194 4.13 -4.29 26.94
N ASP A 195 4.89 -5.23 26.33
CA ASP A 195 6.25 -4.96 25.85
C ASP A 195 6.28 -3.92 24.70
N ALA A 196 5.27 -3.99 23.83
CA ALA A 196 5.12 -3.11 22.67
C ALA A 196 3.64 -3.01 22.25
N GLU A 197 3.38 -2.46 21.06
CA GLU A 197 2.05 -2.37 20.43
C GLU A 197 1.39 -3.74 20.33
N ALA A 198 0.13 -3.87 20.74
CA ALA A 198 -0.63 -5.11 20.59
C ALA A 198 -1.63 -5.05 19.44
N TYR A 199 -1.94 -6.20 18.85
CA TYR A 199 -2.90 -6.33 17.75
C TYR A 199 -4.18 -7.05 18.17
N ASP A 200 -4.08 -8.32 18.54
CA ASP A 200 -5.23 -9.19 18.87
C ASP A 200 -5.10 -9.82 20.27
N CYS A 201 -6.22 -10.22 20.84
CA CYS A 201 -6.23 -11.01 22.07
C CYS A 201 -7.33 -12.07 22.04
N LYS A 202 -7.02 -13.28 22.54
CA LYS A 202 -7.95 -14.42 22.57
C LYS A 202 -7.86 -15.18 23.88
N LEU A 203 -9.01 -15.59 24.39
CA LEU A 203 -9.10 -16.51 25.52
C LEU A 203 -8.68 -17.92 25.11
N SER A 204 -7.97 -18.63 25.98
CA SER A 204 -7.78 -20.08 25.83
C SER A 204 -9.11 -20.82 25.89
N ALA A 205 -9.17 -22.04 25.35
CA ALA A 205 -10.40 -22.84 25.31
C ALA A 205 -11.01 -23.10 26.70
N ASP A 206 -10.18 -23.22 27.73
CA ASP A 206 -10.58 -23.38 29.14
C ASP A 206 -10.84 -22.03 29.85
N GLN A 207 -10.62 -20.90 29.16
CA GLN A 207 -10.74 -19.54 29.68
C GLN A 207 -9.86 -19.26 30.92
N GLN A 208 -8.70 -19.91 31.05
CA GLN A 208 -7.77 -19.66 32.15
C GLN A 208 -6.66 -18.71 31.74
N GLU A 209 -6.44 -18.55 30.46
CA GLU A 209 -5.34 -17.76 29.90
C GLU A 209 -5.83 -16.84 28.79
N LEU A 210 -5.23 -15.65 28.70
CA LEU A 210 -5.38 -14.73 27.57
C LEU A 210 -4.07 -14.72 26.77
N PHE A 211 -4.19 -15.02 25.47
CA PHE A 211 -3.13 -14.87 24.50
C PHE A 211 -3.22 -13.49 23.87
N ILE A 212 -2.07 -12.83 23.66
CA ILE A 212 -2.00 -11.49 23.08
C ILE A 212 -0.86 -11.48 22.06
N THR A 213 -1.15 -11.10 20.82
CA THR A 213 -0.12 -10.83 19.82
C THR A 213 0.49 -9.46 20.06
N CYS A 214 1.79 -9.43 20.34
CA CYS A 214 2.59 -8.22 20.50
C CYS A 214 3.08 -7.77 19.12
N TRP A 215 2.30 -6.93 18.46
CA TRP A 215 2.52 -6.53 17.08
C TRP A 215 3.86 -5.83 16.85
N GLY A 216 4.28 -4.97 17.78
CA GLY A 216 5.56 -4.26 17.75
C GLY A 216 6.73 -5.05 18.33
N CYS A 217 6.58 -6.35 18.61
CA CYS A 217 7.67 -7.22 19.06
C CYS A 217 7.36 -8.69 18.70
N ASP A 218 8.37 -9.51 18.44
CA ASP A 218 8.24 -10.89 17.93
C ASP A 218 7.77 -11.87 19.00
N LYS A 219 6.65 -11.56 19.70
CA LYS A 219 6.19 -12.34 20.85
C LYS A 219 4.66 -12.55 20.83
N LEU A 220 4.28 -13.74 21.27
CA LEU A 220 2.95 -14.01 21.81
C LEU A 220 3.02 -13.88 23.34
N LEU A 221 2.35 -12.90 23.92
CA LEU A 221 2.25 -12.70 25.35
C LEU A 221 1.15 -13.60 25.92
N ARG A 222 1.33 -14.01 27.16
CA ARG A 222 0.44 -14.92 27.87
C ARG A 222 0.10 -14.37 29.24
N PHE A 223 -1.19 -14.26 29.54
CA PHE A 223 -1.68 -13.70 30.81
C PHE A 223 -2.57 -14.69 31.55
N ASP A 224 -2.23 -15.03 32.78
CA ASP A 224 -3.02 -15.88 33.67
C ASP A 224 -4.19 -15.09 34.24
N LEU A 225 -5.41 -15.50 33.93
CA LEU A 225 -6.64 -14.79 34.25
C LEU A 225 -7.13 -14.98 35.69
N GLU A 226 -6.65 -16.01 36.38
CA GLU A 226 -6.96 -16.25 37.79
C GLU A 226 -6.02 -15.44 38.70
N LYS A 227 -4.72 -15.48 38.39
CA LYS A 227 -3.69 -14.85 39.19
C LYS A 227 -3.44 -13.40 38.82
N ASN A 228 -3.90 -12.97 37.65
CA ASN A 228 -3.63 -11.66 37.02
C ASN A 228 -2.11 -11.39 36.89
N ILE A 229 -1.35 -12.33 36.39
CA ILE A 229 0.10 -12.23 36.18
C ILE A 229 0.49 -12.64 34.74
N TRP A 230 1.60 -12.07 34.29
CA TRP A 230 2.22 -12.50 33.03
C TRP A 230 2.87 -13.88 33.20
N LYS A 231 2.72 -14.72 32.18
CA LYS A 231 3.46 -15.98 32.00
C LYS A 231 4.61 -15.76 31.04
N THR A 232 5.50 -16.73 30.92
CA THR A 232 6.61 -16.68 29.95
C THR A 232 6.04 -16.47 28.53
N PRO A 233 6.48 -15.43 27.81
CA PRO A 233 6.08 -15.20 26.44
C PRO A 233 6.65 -16.27 25.51
N ILE A 234 6.08 -16.40 24.32
CA ILE A 234 6.54 -17.31 23.27
C ILE A 234 7.07 -16.45 22.12
N THR A 235 8.32 -16.70 21.70
CA THR A 235 8.87 -16.05 20.51
C THR A 235 8.20 -16.62 19.27
N VAL A 236 7.76 -15.73 18.35
CA VAL A 236 7.12 -16.03 17.08
C VAL A 236 7.82 -15.28 15.96
N GLY A 237 7.24 -15.15 14.78
CA GLY A 237 7.81 -14.32 13.73
C GLY A 237 7.48 -12.83 13.91
N ASP A 238 7.93 -12.03 12.97
CA ASP A 238 7.91 -10.57 12.99
C ASP A 238 6.50 -10.01 12.71
N ASN A 239 6.11 -8.95 13.40
CA ASN A 239 4.78 -8.33 13.39
C ASN A 239 3.64 -9.35 13.57
N PRO A 240 3.57 -10.10 14.70
CA PRO A 240 2.49 -11.04 14.94
C PRO A 240 1.16 -10.31 15.09
N ASN A 241 0.18 -10.65 14.24
CA ASN A 241 -1.11 -10.00 14.19
C ASN A 241 -2.27 -10.96 14.54
N GLU A 242 -3.11 -11.41 13.61
CA GLU A 242 -4.24 -12.25 13.91
C GLU A 242 -3.83 -13.68 14.33
N MET A 243 -4.57 -14.27 15.27
CA MET A 243 -4.34 -15.63 15.75
C MET A 243 -5.62 -16.48 15.72
N LEU A 244 -5.45 -17.80 15.62
CA LEU A 244 -6.53 -18.76 15.57
C LEU A 244 -6.25 -19.95 16.49
N LEU A 245 -7.20 -20.27 17.38
CA LEU A 245 -7.19 -21.54 18.13
C LEU A 245 -7.67 -22.70 17.26
N SER A 246 -7.00 -23.84 17.39
CA SER A 246 -7.52 -25.08 16.82
C SER A 246 -8.87 -25.48 17.47
N PRO A 247 -9.75 -26.21 16.77
CA PRO A 247 -11.05 -26.61 17.31
C PRO A 247 -10.99 -27.41 18.62
N ASP A 248 -9.90 -28.15 18.85
CA ASP A 248 -9.64 -28.91 20.06
C ASP A 248 -8.95 -28.10 21.16
N GLY A 249 -8.64 -26.81 20.90
CA GLY A 249 -7.99 -25.92 21.85
C GLY A 249 -6.53 -26.27 22.18
N ARG A 250 -5.88 -27.16 21.41
CA ARG A 250 -4.51 -27.63 21.72
C ARG A 250 -3.44 -26.82 21.01
N GLN A 251 -3.76 -26.22 19.87
CA GLN A 251 -2.83 -25.45 19.05
C GLN A 251 -3.32 -24.01 18.88
N LEU A 252 -2.36 -23.12 18.79
CA LEU A 252 -2.59 -21.73 18.42
C LEU A 252 -1.76 -21.40 17.17
N PHE A 253 -2.41 -20.89 16.16
CA PHE A 253 -1.78 -20.40 14.93
C PHE A 253 -1.66 -18.88 15.01
N VAL A 254 -0.48 -18.33 14.74
CA VAL A 254 -0.19 -16.89 14.79
C VAL A 254 0.35 -16.44 13.44
N CYS A 255 -0.33 -15.51 12.79
CA CYS A 255 0.15 -14.87 11.56
C CYS A 255 1.27 -13.90 11.90
N ASN A 256 2.38 -13.97 11.15
CA ASN A 256 3.53 -13.09 11.28
C ASN A 256 3.59 -12.19 10.02
N ALA A 257 3.06 -10.96 10.13
CA ALA A 257 2.77 -10.14 8.96
C ALA A 257 3.99 -9.64 8.21
N ASN A 258 5.06 -9.35 8.92
CA ASN A 258 6.31 -8.89 8.33
C ASN A 258 7.26 -10.05 7.93
N ASP A 259 6.84 -11.27 8.27
CA ASP A 259 7.37 -12.53 7.75
C ASP A 259 6.43 -13.14 6.71
N ASN A 260 6.92 -14.08 5.90
CA ASN A 260 6.07 -14.91 5.05
C ASN A 260 5.63 -16.16 5.82
N SER A 261 5.14 -16.04 7.06
CA SER A 261 4.97 -17.23 7.90
C SER A 261 3.77 -17.21 8.85
N VAL A 262 3.43 -18.42 9.33
CA VAL A 262 2.52 -18.64 10.46
C VAL A 262 3.23 -19.51 11.48
N SER A 263 3.30 -19.05 12.74
CA SER A 263 3.80 -19.86 13.86
C SER A 263 2.70 -20.79 14.39
N VAL A 264 2.98 -22.09 14.48
CA VAL A 264 2.09 -23.10 15.08
C VAL A 264 2.60 -23.43 16.48
N ILE A 265 1.80 -23.15 17.49
CA ILE A 265 2.17 -23.26 18.90
C ILE A 265 1.38 -24.40 19.54
N ASP A 266 2.06 -25.32 20.20
CA ASP A 266 1.45 -26.24 21.14
C ASP A 266 1.21 -25.53 22.48
N ILE A 267 -0.04 -25.34 22.85
CA ILE A 267 -0.46 -24.54 24.02
C ILE A 267 0.04 -25.17 25.31
N LYS A 268 0.03 -26.49 25.40
CA LYS A 268 0.42 -27.23 26.63
C LYS A 268 1.91 -27.04 26.92
N SER A 269 2.76 -27.21 25.93
CA SER A 269 4.21 -27.02 26.10
C SER A 269 4.64 -25.57 26.06
N GLY A 270 3.81 -24.68 25.51
CA GLY A 270 4.16 -23.26 25.29
C GLY A 270 5.29 -23.06 24.29
N ARG A 271 5.38 -23.91 23.25
CA ARG A 271 6.46 -23.87 22.26
C ARG A 271 5.90 -23.82 20.85
N VAL A 272 6.61 -23.14 19.97
CA VAL A 272 6.42 -23.25 18.53
C VAL A 272 6.88 -24.64 18.11
N ILE A 273 5.97 -25.42 17.51
CA ILE A 273 6.22 -26.79 17.03
C ILE A 273 6.43 -26.84 15.51
N GLU A 274 5.99 -25.79 14.80
CA GLU A 274 6.10 -25.69 13.35
C GLU A 274 6.01 -24.22 12.93
N THR A 275 6.68 -23.87 11.84
CA THR A 275 6.51 -22.58 11.15
C THR A 275 6.11 -22.86 9.72
N LEU A 276 4.91 -22.41 9.30
CA LEU A 276 4.40 -22.58 7.94
C LEU A 276 4.99 -21.46 7.07
N ASP A 277 5.67 -21.81 6.01
CA ASP A 277 6.08 -20.87 4.96
C ASP A 277 4.89 -20.67 4.00
N VAL A 278 4.34 -19.46 3.99
CA VAL A 278 3.16 -19.08 3.19
C VAL A 278 3.53 -18.33 1.90
N ALA A 279 4.82 -18.17 1.64
CA ALA A 279 5.32 -17.52 0.44
C ALA A 279 4.88 -18.26 -0.83
N LEU A 280 4.84 -17.55 -1.95
CA LEU A 280 4.53 -18.15 -3.27
C LEU A 280 5.60 -19.15 -3.72
N TYR A 281 6.84 -18.93 -3.32
CA TYR A 281 7.98 -19.79 -3.59
C TYR A 281 8.81 -19.97 -2.33
N PRO A 282 9.30 -21.16 -2.04
CA PRO A 282 10.15 -21.40 -0.87
C PRO A 282 11.39 -20.48 -0.89
N GLY A 283 11.68 -19.86 0.25
CA GLY A 283 12.81 -18.95 0.40
C GLY A 283 12.65 -17.62 -0.32
N SER A 284 11.44 -17.23 -0.68
CA SER A 284 11.14 -15.89 -1.23
C SER A 284 11.57 -14.80 -0.24
N PRO A 285 12.04 -13.64 -0.75
CA PRO A 285 12.17 -12.45 0.08
C PRO A 285 10.86 -12.10 0.79
N SER A 286 10.93 -11.34 1.89
CA SER A 286 9.75 -10.88 2.63
C SER A 286 8.82 -10.03 1.76
N GLY A 287 7.58 -9.85 2.21
CA GLY A 287 6.58 -9.02 1.54
C GLY A 287 5.26 -9.71 1.20
N SER A 288 5.00 -10.95 1.68
CA SER A 288 3.66 -11.58 1.51
C SER A 288 2.59 -10.91 2.35
N THR A 289 2.97 -10.37 3.50
CA THR A 289 2.08 -9.74 4.48
C THR A 289 0.95 -10.66 4.93
N THR A 290 1.30 -11.57 5.84
CA THR A 290 0.39 -12.59 6.39
C THR A 290 -0.58 -11.95 7.37
N ASN A 291 -1.83 -11.72 6.95
CA ASN A 291 -2.76 -10.81 7.65
C ASN A 291 -3.84 -11.48 8.48
N SER A 292 -4.34 -12.64 8.06
CA SER A 292 -5.52 -13.25 8.68
C SER A 292 -5.57 -14.74 8.43
N ILE A 293 -6.29 -15.46 9.30
CA ILE A 293 -6.28 -16.91 9.33
C ILE A 293 -7.64 -17.49 9.71
N SER A 294 -8.05 -18.54 9.01
CA SER A 294 -9.27 -19.28 9.32
C SER A 294 -9.14 -20.75 8.96
N MET A 295 -9.94 -21.61 9.59
CA MET A 295 -9.87 -23.05 9.41
C MET A 295 -11.23 -23.64 9.10
N ASP A 296 -11.27 -24.61 8.19
CA ASP A 296 -12.34 -25.59 8.13
C ASP A 296 -12.14 -26.60 9.28
N PRO A 297 -13.00 -26.59 10.30
CA PRO A 297 -12.81 -27.44 11.47
C PRO A 297 -12.96 -28.93 11.17
N VAL A 298 -13.64 -29.32 10.10
CA VAL A 298 -13.88 -30.70 9.71
C VAL A 298 -12.70 -31.29 8.96
N SER A 299 -12.28 -30.63 7.89
CA SER A 299 -11.15 -31.09 7.04
C SER A 299 -9.79 -30.72 7.62
N ARG A 300 -9.73 -29.83 8.64
CA ARG A 300 -8.48 -29.26 9.16
C ARG A 300 -7.70 -28.52 8.09
N THR A 301 -8.40 -27.90 7.14
CA THR A 301 -7.82 -27.07 6.10
C THR A 301 -7.74 -25.64 6.58
N LEU A 302 -6.53 -25.09 6.58
CA LEU A 302 -6.22 -23.74 7.02
C LEU A 302 -6.16 -22.80 5.79
N TYR A 303 -6.80 -21.64 5.88
CA TYR A 303 -6.79 -20.56 4.90
C TYR A 303 -6.11 -19.36 5.52
N ILE A 304 -5.07 -18.84 4.85
CA ILE A 304 -4.21 -17.76 5.35
C ILE A 304 -4.20 -16.65 4.31
N ALA A 305 -4.58 -15.44 4.71
CA ALA A 305 -4.60 -14.27 3.81
C ALA A 305 -3.20 -13.66 3.69
N ASN A 306 -2.66 -13.69 2.48
CA ASN A 306 -1.40 -13.02 2.10
C ASN A 306 -1.74 -11.73 1.37
N ALA A 307 -1.78 -10.60 2.11
CA ALA A 307 -2.32 -9.34 1.61
C ALA A 307 -1.59 -8.83 0.37
N ASN A 308 -0.29 -8.77 0.42
CA ASN A 308 0.52 -8.25 -0.67
C ASN A 308 0.68 -9.21 -1.86
N ASN A 309 0.30 -10.50 -1.68
CA ASN A 309 0.26 -11.46 -2.79
C ASN A 309 -1.13 -11.59 -3.42
N ASN A 310 -2.13 -10.88 -2.88
CA ASN A 310 -3.51 -10.94 -3.36
C ASN A 310 -4.04 -12.37 -3.45
N CYS A 311 -3.76 -13.19 -2.44
CA CYS A 311 -4.19 -14.59 -2.43
C CYS A 311 -4.36 -15.14 -1.01
N LEU A 312 -4.99 -16.32 -0.91
CA LEU A 312 -4.94 -17.15 0.27
C LEU A 312 -3.95 -18.28 0.04
N SER A 313 -3.10 -18.58 1.04
CA SER A 313 -2.40 -19.86 1.13
C SER A 313 -3.30 -20.91 1.78
N VAL A 314 -3.25 -22.13 1.30
CA VAL A 314 -4.09 -23.24 1.77
C VAL A 314 -3.21 -24.36 2.30
N PHE A 315 -3.42 -24.75 3.56
CA PHE A 315 -2.65 -25.83 4.22
C PHE A 315 -3.57 -26.92 4.79
N ASP A 316 -3.12 -28.15 4.72
CA ASP A 316 -3.62 -29.24 5.51
C ASP A 316 -2.84 -29.30 6.84
N VAL A 317 -3.52 -29.04 7.95
CA VAL A 317 -2.92 -29.02 9.29
C VAL A 317 -3.48 -30.17 10.17
N SER A 318 -3.93 -31.24 9.55
CA SER A 318 -4.48 -32.42 10.26
C SER A 318 -3.43 -33.16 11.09
N ARG A 319 -2.14 -33.00 10.77
CA ARG A 319 -1.00 -33.59 11.47
C ARG A 319 -0.18 -32.50 12.16
N PRO A 320 -0.23 -32.39 13.48
CA PRO A 320 0.61 -31.42 14.22
C PRO A 320 2.11 -31.60 13.92
N GLY A 321 2.80 -30.51 13.57
CA GLY A 321 4.22 -30.53 13.21
C GLY A 321 4.54 -31.15 11.83
N GLY A 322 3.50 -31.41 11.02
CA GLY A 322 3.65 -32.01 9.67
C GLY A 322 2.61 -31.47 8.71
N SER A 323 2.39 -30.16 8.71
CA SER A 323 1.45 -29.47 7.84
C SER A 323 1.92 -29.50 6.37
N VAL A 324 0.97 -29.53 5.44
CA VAL A 324 1.26 -29.64 4.01
C VAL A 324 0.57 -28.52 3.23
N SER A 325 1.32 -27.75 2.46
CA SER A 325 0.76 -26.77 1.54
C SER A 325 -0.04 -27.46 0.43
N LYS A 326 -1.28 -27.00 0.21
CA LYS A 326 -2.19 -27.51 -0.83
C LYS A 326 -2.24 -26.63 -2.06
N GLY A 327 -1.76 -25.37 -1.96
CA GLY A 327 -1.78 -24.39 -3.02
C GLY A 327 -2.36 -23.04 -2.58
N PHE A 328 -2.86 -22.29 -3.56
CA PHE A 328 -3.30 -20.91 -3.37
C PHE A 328 -4.65 -20.63 -4.01
N ILE A 329 -5.38 -19.63 -3.47
CA ILE A 329 -6.67 -19.14 -4.00
C ILE A 329 -6.51 -17.64 -4.31
N PRO A 330 -6.76 -17.16 -5.54
CA PRO A 330 -6.67 -15.74 -5.84
C PRO A 330 -7.82 -14.95 -5.22
N THR A 331 -7.51 -13.76 -4.72
CA THR A 331 -8.45 -12.83 -4.06
C THR A 331 -8.48 -11.48 -4.77
N GLY A 332 -9.25 -10.52 -4.25
CA GLY A 332 -9.12 -9.11 -4.59
C GLY A 332 -7.85 -8.49 -4.04
N TRP A 333 -7.72 -7.18 -4.18
CA TRP A 333 -6.52 -6.44 -3.80
C TRP A 333 -6.42 -6.30 -2.28
N TYR A 334 -5.29 -6.73 -1.73
CA TYR A 334 -4.93 -6.62 -0.32
C TYR A 334 -5.94 -7.30 0.63
N PRO A 335 -6.06 -8.66 0.64
CA PRO A 335 -6.93 -9.37 1.57
C PRO A 335 -6.52 -9.12 3.02
N THR A 336 -7.45 -8.55 3.80
CA THR A 336 -7.22 -8.15 5.20
C THR A 336 -7.75 -9.15 6.20
N SER A 337 -8.82 -9.87 5.84
CA SER A 337 -9.46 -10.83 6.75
C SER A 337 -10.07 -12.00 5.98
N VAL A 338 -10.00 -13.21 6.55
CA VAL A 338 -10.58 -14.43 6.01
C VAL A 338 -11.39 -15.16 7.06
N ARG A 339 -12.57 -15.69 6.69
CA ARG A 339 -13.40 -16.57 7.55
C ARG A 339 -13.94 -17.75 6.75
N PHE A 340 -13.82 -18.95 7.30
CA PHE A 340 -14.49 -20.13 6.78
C PHE A 340 -15.82 -20.32 7.49
N LEU A 341 -16.90 -20.45 6.72
CA LEU A 341 -18.24 -20.62 7.25
C LEU A 341 -19.12 -21.40 6.28
N ASN A 342 -19.72 -22.51 6.77
CA ASN A 342 -20.69 -23.31 6.03
C ASN A 342 -20.22 -23.72 4.61
N GLY A 343 -18.98 -24.21 4.50
CA GLY A 343 -18.38 -24.65 3.23
C GLY A 343 -18.01 -23.51 2.29
N LYS A 344 -17.98 -22.26 2.78
CA LYS A 344 -17.58 -21.07 2.03
C LYS A 344 -16.45 -20.34 2.74
N ILE A 345 -15.57 -19.74 1.94
CA ILE A 345 -14.48 -18.89 2.36
C ILE A 345 -14.89 -17.45 2.07
N TRP A 346 -14.93 -16.63 3.11
CA TRP A 346 -15.26 -15.21 3.04
C TRP A 346 -13.96 -14.41 3.18
N VAL A 347 -13.69 -13.50 2.24
CA VAL A 347 -12.46 -12.73 2.20
C VAL A 347 -12.79 -11.26 2.06
N ALA A 348 -12.37 -10.45 3.04
CA ALA A 348 -12.40 -9.00 2.92
C ALA A 348 -11.13 -8.53 2.21
N ASN A 349 -11.28 -7.74 1.15
CA ASN A 349 -10.18 -7.17 0.37
C ASN A 349 -10.11 -5.66 0.66
N GLY A 350 -9.00 -5.22 1.21
CA GLY A 350 -8.83 -3.86 1.75
C GLY A 350 -8.82 -2.76 0.69
N LYS A 351 -8.23 -3.03 -0.47
CA LYS A 351 -8.08 -2.08 -1.59
C LYS A 351 -9.02 -2.40 -2.77
N GLY A 352 -9.95 -3.35 -2.60
CA GLY A 352 -10.98 -3.68 -3.59
C GLY A 352 -10.49 -4.53 -4.76
N MET A 353 -10.73 -4.09 -6.00
CA MET A 353 -10.58 -4.93 -7.19
C MET A 353 -9.72 -4.29 -8.28
N THR A 354 -9.36 -3.02 -8.19
CA THR A 354 -8.62 -2.29 -9.23
C THR A 354 -8.13 -0.94 -8.72
N SER A 355 -7.09 -0.38 -9.37
CA SER A 355 -6.75 1.04 -9.28
C SER A 355 -7.58 1.88 -10.25
N LYS A 356 -7.54 3.19 -10.11
CA LYS A 356 -8.34 4.14 -10.90
C LYS A 356 -7.56 5.42 -11.21
N ALA A 357 -7.89 6.01 -12.36
CA ALA A 357 -7.58 7.41 -12.61
C ALA A 357 -8.33 8.34 -11.63
N ASN A 358 -7.75 9.51 -11.36
CA ASN A 358 -8.38 10.53 -10.52
C ASN A 358 -8.41 11.92 -11.17
N PRO A 359 -8.91 12.05 -12.42
CA PRO A 359 -8.94 13.34 -13.10
C PRO A 359 -9.79 14.40 -12.38
N PHE A 360 -10.68 13.97 -11.49
CA PHE A 360 -11.40 14.83 -10.54
C PHE A 360 -10.74 14.84 -9.16
N GLY A 361 -9.46 14.53 -9.09
CA GLY A 361 -8.65 14.60 -7.87
C GLY A 361 -8.77 15.95 -7.20
N PRO A 362 -8.25 16.11 -5.99
CA PRO A 362 -8.58 17.25 -5.13
C PRO A 362 -8.72 18.54 -5.90
N SER A 363 -9.96 18.99 -6.14
CA SER A 363 -10.28 20.15 -6.96
C SER A 363 -10.91 21.24 -6.12
N PRO A 364 -10.31 22.41 -6.08
CA PRO A 364 -10.81 23.53 -5.30
C PRO A 364 -12.00 24.25 -5.94
N ILE A 365 -12.37 23.92 -7.17
CA ILE A 365 -13.32 24.73 -7.96
C ILE A 365 -14.75 24.25 -7.83
N ARG A 366 -14.97 23.01 -7.44
CA ARG A 366 -16.32 22.49 -7.28
C ARG A 366 -16.98 23.13 -6.06
N LYS A 367 -18.11 23.78 -6.28
CA LYS A 367 -18.87 24.48 -5.20
C LYS A 367 -19.40 23.52 -4.14
N ARG A 368 -19.42 22.21 -4.40
CA ARG A 368 -19.96 21.17 -3.53
C ARG A 368 -19.08 19.93 -3.66
N GLU A 369 -18.38 19.60 -2.61
CA GLU A 369 -17.48 18.44 -2.58
C GLU A 369 -17.89 17.54 -1.43
N ASP A 370 -18.26 16.30 -1.72
CA ASP A 370 -18.46 15.24 -0.75
C ASP A 370 -17.15 14.54 -0.47
N VAL A 371 -16.26 15.19 0.25
CA VAL A 371 -15.15 14.52 0.88
C VAL A 371 -15.56 14.16 2.28
N ILE A 372 -15.90 12.90 2.48
CA ILE A 372 -16.23 12.41 3.80
C ILE A 372 -14.92 12.11 4.53
N HIS A 373 -14.34 13.18 5.09
CA HIS A 373 -13.32 13.05 6.10
C HIS A 373 -13.97 13.04 7.48
N HIS A 374 -13.56 12.15 8.34
CA HIS A 374 -13.93 12.26 9.75
C HIS A 374 -13.52 13.61 10.32
N GLY A 375 -14.50 14.38 10.74
CA GLY A 375 -14.31 15.73 11.28
C GLY A 375 -14.33 16.86 10.25
N TYR A 376 -14.39 16.58 8.97
CA TYR A 376 -14.41 17.57 7.89
C TYR A 376 -15.51 17.30 6.85
N ALA A 377 -16.57 16.59 7.23
CA ALA A 377 -17.68 16.30 6.34
C ALA A 377 -18.34 17.59 5.85
N THR A 378 -18.19 17.89 4.56
CA THR A 378 -19.07 18.83 3.87
C THR A 378 -20.20 18.02 3.25
N ARG A 379 -21.40 18.16 3.74
CA ARG A 379 -22.58 17.43 3.28
C ARG A 379 -23.10 17.85 1.90
N GLU A 380 -22.47 18.83 1.28
CA GLU A 380 -22.92 19.38 0.00
C GLU A 380 -21.72 19.59 -0.91
N GLY A 381 -21.54 18.74 -1.93
CA GLY A 381 -20.46 18.96 -2.83
C GLY A 381 -20.31 17.99 -3.97
N SER A 382 -19.44 18.31 -4.88
CA SER A 382 -19.02 17.40 -5.94
C SER A 382 -18.07 16.34 -5.38
N ARG A 383 -18.16 15.15 -5.93
CA ARG A 383 -17.30 14.01 -5.61
C ARG A 383 -15.85 14.37 -5.91
N VAL A 384 -14.94 14.16 -4.95
CA VAL A 384 -13.50 14.34 -5.11
C VAL A 384 -12.84 12.98 -5.14
N GLU A 385 -11.99 12.78 -6.13
CA GLU A 385 -11.26 11.53 -6.35
C GLU A 385 -9.87 11.58 -5.72
N TYR A 386 -9.81 11.69 -4.39
CA TYR A 386 -8.56 11.61 -3.63
C TYR A 386 -8.08 10.15 -3.56
N ILE A 387 -6.76 9.91 -3.78
CA ILE A 387 -6.18 8.58 -3.87
C ILE A 387 -6.57 7.69 -2.68
N GLY A 388 -6.46 8.18 -1.45
CA GLY A 388 -6.83 7.42 -0.25
C GLY A 388 -8.31 7.04 -0.15
N SER A 389 -9.19 7.67 -0.94
CA SER A 389 -10.65 7.40 -0.99
C SER A 389 -11.07 6.55 -2.18
N LEU A 390 -10.16 6.25 -3.12
CA LEU A 390 -10.46 5.47 -4.32
C LEU A 390 -10.56 3.97 -4.04
N PHE A 391 -9.90 3.50 -2.99
CA PHE A 391 -9.82 2.08 -2.66
C PHE A 391 -11.02 1.64 -1.83
N LYS A 392 -12.11 1.33 -2.53
CA LYS A 392 -13.30 0.74 -1.91
C LYS A 392 -13.08 -0.73 -1.64
N GLY A 393 -13.27 -1.16 -0.39
CA GLY A 393 -13.17 -2.55 -0.01
C GLY A 393 -14.21 -3.44 -0.71
N SER A 394 -13.94 -4.73 -0.73
CA SER A 394 -14.87 -5.73 -1.25
C SER A 394 -14.87 -7.00 -0.42
N MET A 395 -15.99 -7.72 -0.46
CA MET A 395 -16.12 -9.07 0.08
C MET A 395 -16.11 -10.08 -1.06
N SER A 396 -15.18 -11.04 -1.02
CA SER A 396 -15.23 -12.22 -1.90
C SER A 396 -15.83 -13.40 -1.14
N VAL A 397 -16.78 -14.11 -1.77
CA VAL A 397 -17.39 -15.34 -1.24
C VAL A 397 -17.05 -16.47 -2.18
N ILE A 398 -16.25 -17.41 -1.70
CA ILE A 398 -15.66 -18.50 -2.48
C ILE A 398 -16.16 -19.82 -1.89
N LYS A 399 -16.73 -20.69 -2.70
CA LYS A 399 -17.04 -22.07 -2.27
C LYS A 399 -15.71 -22.81 -1.99
N SER A 400 -15.66 -23.61 -0.92
CA SER A 400 -14.46 -24.41 -0.65
C SER A 400 -14.11 -25.27 -1.87
N PRO A 401 -12.92 -25.08 -2.48
CA PRO A 401 -12.58 -25.74 -3.74
C PRO A 401 -12.23 -27.22 -3.54
N GLY A 402 -12.58 -28.05 -4.51
CA GLY A 402 -12.01 -29.39 -4.65
C GLY A 402 -10.56 -29.34 -5.15
N ALA A 403 -9.87 -30.48 -5.15
CA ALA A 403 -8.44 -30.55 -5.51
C ALA A 403 -8.14 -30.02 -6.92
N ALA A 404 -8.97 -30.35 -7.91
CA ALA A 404 -8.78 -29.89 -9.29
C ALA A 404 -8.99 -28.37 -9.42
N GLU A 405 -9.99 -27.82 -8.75
CA GLU A 405 -10.29 -26.40 -8.74
C GLU A 405 -9.18 -25.61 -8.01
N LEU A 406 -8.70 -26.10 -6.85
CA LEU A 406 -7.57 -25.50 -6.14
C LEU A 406 -6.30 -25.49 -6.98
N SER A 407 -6.04 -26.57 -7.76
CA SER A 407 -4.93 -26.56 -8.72
C SER A 407 -5.08 -25.48 -9.79
N GLY A 408 -6.30 -25.27 -10.29
CA GLY A 408 -6.62 -24.18 -11.22
C GLY A 408 -6.39 -22.78 -10.63
N TYR A 409 -6.84 -22.57 -9.38
CA TYR A 409 -6.61 -21.34 -8.63
C TYR A 409 -5.14 -21.08 -8.37
N THR A 410 -4.39 -22.10 -7.98
CA THR A 410 -2.93 -21.99 -7.78
C THR A 410 -2.23 -21.51 -9.04
N LYS A 411 -2.58 -22.09 -10.21
CA LYS A 411 -2.05 -21.63 -11.50
C LYS A 411 -2.44 -20.18 -11.79
N ALA A 412 -3.64 -19.74 -11.40
CA ALA A 412 -4.08 -18.36 -11.56
C ALA A 412 -3.26 -17.40 -10.69
N VAL A 413 -3.00 -17.76 -9.43
CA VAL A 413 -2.14 -16.96 -8.54
C VAL A 413 -0.74 -16.78 -9.13
N TYR A 414 -0.13 -17.84 -9.64
CA TYR A 414 1.18 -17.73 -10.29
C TYR A 414 1.15 -16.91 -11.60
N ARG A 415 0.05 -16.89 -12.32
CA ARG A 415 -0.12 -15.99 -13.50
C ARG A 415 -0.34 -14.53 -13.11
N ASN A 416 -0.90 -14.30 -11.94
CA ASN A 416 -1.19 -12.96 -11.41
C ASN A 416 0.05 -12.29 -10.81
N THR A 417 1.01 -13.08 -10.34
CA THR A 417 2.23 -12.52 -9.75
C THR A 417 3.34 -12.36 -10.78
N PRO A 418 4.00 -11.21 -10.83
CA PRO A 418 5.20 -11.05 -11.61
C PRO A 418 6.42 -11.73 -10.97
N TYR A 419 6.39 -12.04 -9.68
CA TYR A 419 7.51 -12.67 -8.97
C TYR A 419 7.63 -14.16 -9.32
N SER A 420 8.87 -14.56 -9.60
CA SER A 420 9.26 -15.97 -9.82
C SER A 420 10.75 -16.11 -9.55
N THR A 421 11.19 -17.20 -8.94
CA THR A 421 12.61 -17.50 -8.74
C THR A 421 13.39 -17.64 -10.07
N ARG A 422 12.69 -17.80 -11.20
CA ARG A 422 13.27 -17.84 -12.56
C ARG A 422 13.32 -16.48 -13.25
N LYS A 423 12.81 -15.44 -12.65
CA LYS A 423 12.66 -14.10 -13.27
C LYS A 423 13.97 -13.30 -13.37
N THR A 424 15.08 -13.91 -13.09
CA THR A 424 16.39 -13.43 -13.50
C THR A 424 16.67 -13.68 -14.98
N GLU A 425 15.68 -14.19 -15.72
CA GLU A 425 15.78 -14.36 -17.18
C GLU A 425 15.61 -13.00 -17.85
N LEU A 426 16.69 -12.50 -18.30
CA LEU A 426 16.89 -11.27 -19.04
C LEU A 426 16.73 -11.50 -20.53
N PRO A 427 16.57 -10.42 -21.31
CA PRO A 427 16.71 -10.55 -22.75
C PRO A 427 18.06 -11.25 -23.05
N ASP A 428 18.02 -12.36 -23.79
CA ASP A 428 19.19 -13.16 -24.18
C ASP A 428 20.29 -12.40 -24.95
N SER A 429 20.12 -11.09 -25.13
CA SER A 429 20.86 -10.29 -26.09
C SER A 429 21.63 -9.08 -25.53
N LEU A 430 21.77 -8.94 -24.20
CA LEU A 430 22.59 -7.84 -23.67
C LEU A 430 24.08 -8.13 -23.87
N ALA A 431 24.81 -7.18 -24.46
CA ALA A 431 26.25 -7.31 -24.70
C ALA A 431 27.02 -7.45 -23.37
N PRO A 432 28.13 -8.19 -23.33
CA PRO A 432 29.01 -8.20 -22.17
C PRO A 432 29.42 -6.79 -21.78
N GLY A 433 29.36 -6.47 -20.47
CA GLY A 433 29.66 -5.13 -19.96
C GLY A 433 28.49 -4.14 -20.06
N TYR A 434 27.28 -4.61 -20.34
CA TYR A 434 26.08 -3.76 -20.26
C TYR A 434 25.94 -3.13 -18.88
N PRO A 435 25.55 -1.84 -18.76
CA PRO A 435 25.58 -1.11 -17.49
C PRO A 435 24.65 -1.67 -16.41
N ILE A 436 23.55 -2.32 -16.80
CA ILE A 436 22.68 -3.03 -15.87
C ILE A 436 23.04 -4.53 -15.92
N PRO A 437 23.73 -5.08 -14.91
CA PRO A 437 24.07 -6.50 -14.88
C PRO A 437 22.84 -7.42 -14.87
N MET A 438 23.03 -8.61 -15.41
CA MET A 438 21.99 -9.63 -15.52
C MET A 438 21.77 -10.40 -14.21
N LYS A 439 22.79 -10.50 -13.38
CA LYS A 439 22.78 -11.31 -12.16
C LYS A 439 23.38 -10.55 -11.00
N VAL A 440 22.88 -10.83 -9.82
CA VAL A 440 23.46 -10.36 -8.56
C VAL A 440 24.95 -10.70 -8.50
N GLY A 441 25.77 -9.75 -8.04
CA GLY A 441 27.20 -9.91 -7.91
C GLY A 441 28.01 -9.71 -9.19
N GLN A 442 27.37 -9.53 -10.34
CA GLN A 442 28.09 -9.13 -11.56
C GLN A 442 28.50 -7.65 -11.48
N SER A 443 29.67 -7.34 -12.06
CA SER A 443 30.17 -5.95 -12.09
C SER A 443 29.45 -5.09 -13.11
N SER A 444 29.12 -3.85 -12.71
CA SER A 444 28.64 -2.79 -13.59
C SER A 444 29.77 -1.78 -13.86
N PRO A 445 29.83 -1.17 -15.06
CA PRO A 445 30.68 0.01 -15.30
C PRO A 445 30.21 1.25 -14.52
N ILE A 446 28.95 1.26 -14.04
CA ILE A 446 28.41 2.29 -13.16
C ILE A 446 28.87 2.00 -11.73
N LYS A 447 29.61 2.93 -11.15
CA LYS A 447 30.18 2.80 -9.81
C LYS A 447 29.41 3.60 -8.75
N TYR A 448 28.79 4.71 -9.16
CA TYR A 448 28.09 5.64 -8.27
C TYR A 448 26.64 5.74 -8.65
N VAL A 449 25.77 5.59 -7.64
CA VAL A 449 24.33 5.73 -7.78
C VAL A 449 23.87 6.85 -6.85
N PHE A 450 23.12 7.79 -7.40
CA PHE A 450 22.42 8.86 -6.67
C PHE A 450 20.93 8.64 -6.82
N TYR A 451 20.22 8.65 -5.70
CA TYR A 451 18.79 8.43 -5.61
C TYR A 451 18.14 9.63 -4.92
N ILE A 452 17.38 10.40 -5.69
CA ILE A 452 16.74 11.63 -5.24
C ILE A 452 15.25 11.37 -5.11
N ILE A 453 14.70 11.63 -3.92
CA ILE A 453 13.28 11.60 -3.62
C ILE A 453 12.74 13.02 -3.52
N LYS A 454 11.62 13.26 -4.21
CA LYS A 454 10.84 14.49 -4.27
C LYS A 454 9.45 14.24 -3.66
N GLU A 455 8.58 15.26 -3.63
CA GLU A 455 7.33 15.25 -2.85
C GLU A 455 6.08 15.52 -3.73
N ASN A 456 5.27 14.46 -3.86
CA ASN A 456 3.84 14.44 -4.13
C ASN A 456 3.36 15.05 -5.45
N ARG A 457 4.01 14.74 -6.60
CA ARG A 457 3.52 15.23 -7.91
C ARG A 457 3.15 14.09 -8.86
N THR A 458 2.02 14.28 -9.57
CA THR A 458 1.62 13.41 -10.67
C THR A 458 2.32 13.78 -11.97
N TYR A 459 2.32 12.86 -12.94
CA TYR A 459 2.82 13.13 -14.28
C TYR A 459 2.08 14.30 -14.94
N ASP A 460 0.74 14.32 -14.89
CA ASP A 460 -0.07 15.36 -15.53
C ASP A 460 0.14 16.74 -14.91
N GLN A 461 0.45 16.83 -13.62
CA GLN A 461 0.72 18.12 -12.99
C GLN A 461 1.99 18.80 -13.51
N VAL A 462 2.99 18.05 -13.97
CA VAL A 462 4.32 18.55 -14.29
C VAL A 462 4.66 18.43 -15.78
N LEU A 463 4.46 17.27 -16.39
CA LEU A 463 4.95 16.93 -17.74
C LEU A 463 3.85 16.79 -18.79
N ALA A 464 2.61 17.17 -18.49
CA ALA A 464 1.51 17.03 -19.43
C ALA A 464 1.66 17.86 -20.71
N ASP A 465 2.52 18.89 -20.74
CA ASP A 465 2.83 19.71 -21.90
C ASP A 465 3.88 19.11 -22.85
N LEU A 466 4.50 17.95 -22.48
CA LEU A 466 5.40 17.23 -23.36
C LEU A 466 4.61 16.41 -24.38
N LYS A 467 4.66 16.83 -25.66
CA LYS A 467 3.85 16.27 -26.75
C LYS A 467 4.14 14.79 -27.05
N GLN A 468 5.35 14.33 -26.70
CA GLN A 468 5.77 12.94 -26.94
C GLN A 468 5.21 11.97 -25.92
N GLY A 469 4.76 12.46 -24.77
CA GLY A 469 4.20 11.67 -23.68
C GLY A 469 2.66 11.64 -23.71
N ASN A 470 2.10 10.82 -22.83
CA ASN A 470 0.65 10.68 -22.65
C ASN A 470 0.16 11.63 -21.54
N GLY A 471 0.20 12.96 -21.77
CA GLY A 471 -0.25 13.97 -20.81
C GLY A 471 -1.61 14.57 -21.12
N ASP A 472 -2.38 14.94 -20.07
CA ASP A 472 -3.55 15.81 -20.19
C ASP A 472 -3.17 17.25 -19.75
N THR A 473 -2.96 18.13 -20.74
CA THR A 473 -2.55 19.53 -20.49
C THR A 473 -3.55 20.33 -19.68
N SER A 474 -4.79 19.89 -19.56
CA SER A 474 -5.80 20.54 -18.74
C SER A 474 -5.56 20.36 -17.25
N LEU A 475 -4.78 19.33 -16.86
CA LEU A 475 -4.36 19.03 -15.48
C LEU A 475 -3.02 19.66 -15.11
N LEU A 476 -2.31 20.24 -16.10
CA LEU A 476 -0.99 20.84 -15.91
C LEU A 476 -1.03 22.01 -14.92
N LEU A 477 -0.23 21.90 -13.85
CA LEU A 477 -0.04 22.97 -12.85
C LEU A 477 1.33 23.65 -12.99
N PHE A 478 2.37 22.84 -13.14
CA PHE A 478 3.78 23.26 -13.06
C PHE A 478 4.52 22.94 -14.36
N GLY A 479 4.01 23.46 -15.48
CA GLY A 479 4.65 23.26 -16.78
C GLY A 479 6.05 23.91 -16.91
N ARG A 480 6.63 23.80 -18.09
CA ARG A 480 8.03 24.19 -18.40
C ARG A 480 8.49 25.54 -17.84
N LYS A 481 7.60 26.52 -17.73
CA LYS A 481 7.92 27.82 -17.16
C LYS A 481 8.48 27.72 -15.74
N TYR A 482 7.99 26.77 -14.95
CA TYR A 482 8.33 26.57 -13.54
C TYR A 482 9.28 25.38 -13.32
N THR A 483 9.26 24.42 -14.24
CA THR A 483 10.05 23.18 -14.17
C THR A 483 10.93 22.95 -15.41
N PRO A 484 11.74 23.97 -15.85
CA PRO A 484 12.51 23.83 -17.07
C PRO A 484 13.57 22.73 -17.01
N ASN A 485 14.11 22.43 -15.82
CA ASN A 485 15.14 21.40 -15.65
C ASN A 485 14.54 19.98 -15.72
N GLN A 486 13.40 19.75 -15.11
CA GLN A 486 12.68 18.48 -15.20
C GLN A 486 12.27 18.18 -16.66
N HIS A 487 11.80 19.20 -17.39
CA HIS A 487 11.53 19.11 -18.82
C HIS A 487 12.80 18.82 -19.64
N ALA A 488 13.88 19.54 -19.35
CA ALA A 488 15.15 19.31 -20.03
C ALA A 488 15.72 17.92 -19.76
N LEU A 489 15.56 17.37 -18.55
CA LEU A 489 15.94 16.00 -18.22
C LEU A 489 15.12 14.99 -19.01
N ALA A 490 13.80 15.13 -19.03
CA ALA A 490 12.92 14.25 -19.78
C ALA A 490 13.21 14.25 -21.29
N GLU A 491 13.51 15.43 -21.87
CA GLU A 491 13.82 15.57 -23.30
C GLU A 491 15.25 15.16 -23.66
N SER A 492 16.23 15.51 -22.80
CA SER A 492 17.63 15.23 -23.08
C SER A 492 18.03 13.77 -22.84
N PHE A 493 17.40 13.14 -21.86
CA PHE A 493 17.66 11.75 -21.49
C PHE A 493 16.47 10.86 -21.86
N VAL A 494 15.61 10.54 -20.90
CA VAL A 494 14.47 9.63 -21.12
C VAL A 494 13.20 10.25 -20.60
N LEU A 495 12.18 10.30 -21.47
CA LEU A 495 10.81 10.60 -21.06
C LEU A 495 10.11 9.29 -20.69
N LEU A 496 9.63 9.22 -19.46
CA LEU A 496 8.81 8.13 -18.92
C LEU A 496 7.39 8.67 -18.68
N ASP A 497 6.45 8.28 -19.52
CA ASP A 497 5.05 8.70 -19.39
C ASP A 497 4.15 7.61 -18.78
N ASN A 498 4.77 6.51 -18.35
CA ASN A 498 4.09 5.34 -17.80
C ASN A 498 4.84 4.83 -16.55
N PHE A 499 5.24 5.77 -15.68
CA PHE A 499 5.86 5.50 -14.40
C PHE A 499 4.83 5.62 -13.28
N TYR A 500 4.86 4.67 -12.34
CA TYR A 500 3.94 4.60 -11.21
C TYR A 500 4.70 4.49 -9.90
N VAL A 501 4.30 5.26 -8.91
CA VAL A 501 4.74 5.05 -7.53
C VAL A 501 4.01 3.85 -6.94
N ASP A 502 4.67 3.10 -6.05
CA ASP A 502 4.09 1.92 -5.41
C ASP A 502 3.26 2.28 -4.17
N ALA A 503 3.35 3.51 -3.70
CA ALA A 503 2.70 4.05 -2.51
C ALA A 503 1.48 4.93 -2.85
N GLU A 504 0.62 5.14 -1.86
CA GLU A 504 -0.54 6.01 -1.97
C GLU A 504 -0.31 7.42 -1.40
N VAL A 505 0.46 7.53 -0.30
CA VAL A 505 0.75 8.78 0.43
C VAL A 505 2.16 8.74 1.02
N SER A 506 2.70 9.86 1.50
CA SER A 506 4.07 9.90 2.03
C SER A 506 4.28 9.01 3.27
N ALA A 507 3.21 8.75 4.07
CA ALA A 507 3.27 7.84 5.20
C ALA A 507 3.79 6.44 4.84
N ASP A 508 3.50 5.93 3.65
CA ASP A 508 4.02 4.67 3.11
C ASP A 508 5.06 4.90 2.00
N GLY A 509 5.09 6.09 1.37
CA GLY A 509 5.92 6.45 0.23
C GLY A 509 7.41 6.30 0.45
N HIS A 510 7.94 6.91 1.51
CA HIS A 510 9.36 6.78 1.84
C HIS A 510 9.74 5.35 2.23
N ASN A 511 8.84 4.60 2.89
CA ASN A 511 9.07 3.18 3.19
C ASN A 511 9.11 2.33 1.91
N TRP A 512 8.21 2.57 0.95
CA TRP A 512 8.26 1.94 -0.37
C TRP A 512 9.53 2.31 -1.13
N SER A 513 9.89 3.59 -1.16
CA SER A 513 11.07 4.10 -1.89
C SER A 513 12.39 3.55 -1.34
N MET A 514 12.49 3.30 -0.04
CA MET A 514 13.72 2.83 0.60
C MET A 514 13.72 1.35 0.95
N GLY A 515 12.56 0.69 1.00
CA GLY A 515 12.44 -0.69 1.49
C GLY A 515 11.72 -1.66 0.58
N GLY A 516 11.08 -1.19 -0.51
CA GLY A 516 10.38 -2.04 -1.49
C GLY A 516 9.03 -2.58 -1.01
N TYR A 517 8.54 -2.21 0.17
CA TYR A 517 7.14 -2.36 0.63
C TYR A 517 6.91 -1.57 1.92
N ALA A 518 5.64 -1.30 2.23
CA ALA A 518 5.20 -0.84 3.54
C ALA A 518 4.71 -2.03 4.38
N THR A 519 4.99 -2.02 5.70
CA THR A 519 4.55 -3.08 6.61
C THR A 519 3.04 -3.05 6.79
N ASP A 520 2.46 -4.15 7.29
CA ASP A 520 1.02 -4.21 7.60
C ASP A 520 0.60 -3.14 8.63
N TYR A 521 1.52 -2.69 9.47
CA TYR A 521 1.30 -1.59 10.40
C TYR A 521 1.02 -0.27 9.65
N LEU A 522 1.86 0.11 8.70
CA LEU A 522 1.66 1.31 7.90
C LEU A 522 0.37 1.22 7.09
N GLU A 523 0.20 0.16 6.31
CA GLU A 523 -0.94 -0.06 5.43
C GLU A 523 -2.29 -0.04 6.16
N LYS A 524 -2.33 -0.45 7.43
CA LYS A 524 -3.55 -0.45 8.25
C LYS A 524 -3.77 0.85 9.01
N THR A 525 -2.73 1.63 9.29
CA THR A 525 -2.84 2.81 10.16
C THR A 525 -2.93 4.12 9.42
N TRP A 526 -2.15 4.33 8.34
CA TRP A 526 -2.19 5.60 7.62
C TRP A 526 -3.61 5.95 7.10
N PRO A 527 -4.43 5.03 6.55
CA PRO A 527 -5.73 5.41 5.97
C PRO A 527 -6.68 6.12 6.94
N SER A 528 -6.57 5.82 8.23
CA SER A 528 -7.40 6.45 9.28
C SER A 528 -6.71 7.58 10.04
N SER A 529 -5.39 7.71 9.93
CA SER A 529 -4.57 8.63 10.74
C SER A 529 -3.96 9.77 9.94
N TYR A 530 -3.60 9.54 8.68
CA TYR A 530 -2.96 10.51 7.80
C TYR A 530 -3.76 11.82 7.65
N GLY A 531 -3.08 12.93 7.40
CA GLY A 531 -3.72 14.24 7.27
C GLY A 531 -4.21 14.82 8.60
N GLY A 532 -3.54 14.53 9.71
CA GLY A 532 -3.85 15.09 11.03
C GLY A 532 -5.15 14.57 11.65
N ARG A 533 -5.69 13.43 11.18
CA ARG A 533 -6.97 12.87 11.62
C ARG A 533 -6.91 12.13 12.97
N GLY A 534 -5.75 12.13 13.60
CA GLY A 534 -5.51 11.48 14.89
C GLY A 534 -5.02 10.05 14.75
N GLY A 535 -4.12 9.65 15.66
CA GLY A 535 -3.39 8.40 15.63
C GLY A 535 -1.95 8.58 15.17
N THR A 536 -1.20 7.48 15.17
CA THR A 536 0.20 7.45 14.72
C THR A 536 0.38 6.37 13.66
N TYR A 537 1.27 6.61 12.71
CA TYR A 537 1.74 5.63 11.73
C TYR A 537 3.28 5.51 11.76
N GLY A 538 4.05 6.57 12.11
CA GLY A 538 5.48 6.55 12.40
C GLY A 538 6.33 5.78 11.39
N GLY A 539 6.26 6.16 10.11
CA GLY A 539 7.12 5.65 9.04
C GLY A 539 8.57 6.12 9.17
N GLU A 540 9.34 6.01 8.10
CA GLU A 540 10.72 6.52 7.98
C GLU A 540 11.66 6.12 9.15
N GLY A 541 11.51 4.90 9.67
CA GLY A 541 12.36 4.40 10.75
C GLY A 541 12.06 4.95 12.14
N GLU A 542 11.03 5.78 12.32
CA GLU A 542 10.66 6.34 13.62
C GLU A 542 10.18 5.28 14.60
N ARG A 543 9.52 4.23 14.10
CA ARG A 543 8.99 3.13 14.92
C ARG A 543 9.42 1.78 14.35
N GLU A 544 9.92 0.91 15.23
CA GLU A 544 10.36 -0.45 14.85
C GLU A 544 9.28 -1.24 14.10
N ILE A 545 8.05 -1.17 14.56
CA ILE A 545 6.89 -1.86 13.98
C ILE A 545 6.62 -1.46 12.52
N ALA A 546 7.07 -0.28 12.10
CA ALA A 546 6.94 0.21 10.72
C ALA A 546 8.12 -0.18 9.83
N ASN A 547 9.19 -0.75 10.40
CA ASN A 547 10.40 -1.11 9.67
C ASN A 547 10.24 -2.46 8.98
N ASN A 548 10.72 -2.56 7.75
CA ASN A 548 10.76 -3.82 7.02
C ASN A 548 11.68 -4.81 7.73
N LYS A 549 11.31 -6.08 7.78
CA LYS A 549 12.09 -7.14 8.46
C LYS A 549 13.57 -7.16 8.10
N ASN A 550 13.87 -7.00 6.83
CA ASN A 550 15.25 -7.00 6.33
C ASN A 550 15.88 -5.60 6.32
N GLY A 551 15.21 -4.61 6.91
CA GLY A 551 15.58 -3.20 6.86
C GLY A 551 15.37 -2.59 5.48
N PHE A 552 16.05 -1.50 5.23
CA PHE A 552 15.93 -0.67 4.05
C PHE A 552 17.16 -0.82 3.14
N ILE A 553 17.21 -0.07 2.04
CA ILE A 553 18.28 -0.18 1.04
C ILE A 553 19.67 0.04 1.64
N TRP A 554 19.81 0.83 2.69
CA TRP A 554 21.09 1.02 3.41
C TRP A 554 21.52 -0.25 4.15
N ASN A 555 20.57 -1.02 4.72
CA ASN A 555 20.85 -2.33 5.30
C ASN A 555 21.27 -3.33 4.21
N ASN A 556 20.64 -3.23 3.03
CA ASN A 556 21.05 -4.03 1.87
C ASN A 556 22.45 -3.66 1.40
N CYS A 557 22.77 -2.37 1.26
CA CYS A 557 24.12 -1.89 0.98
C CYS A 557 25.15 -2.46 1.96
N HIS A 558 24.86 -2.40 3.26
CA HIS A 558 25.74 -2.93 4.30
C HIS A 558 25.99 -4.44 4.13
N ARG A 559 24.94 -5.25 3.87
CA ARG A 559 25.06 -6.70 3.63
C ARG A 559 26.00 -7.04 2.46
N TYR A 560 26.00 -6.20 1.44
CA TYR A 560 26.83 -6.39 0.24
C TYR A 560 28.14 -5.57 0.24
N GLY A 561 28.49 -4.93 1.36
CA GLY A 561 29.72 -4.14 1.47
C GLY A 561 29.74 -2.89 0.58
N ILE A 562 28.59 -2.33 0.24
CA ILE A 562 28.45 -1.10 -0.54
C ILE A 562 28.45 0.09 0.42
N SER A 563 29.37 1.03 0.21
CA SER A 563 29.37 2.29 0.97
C SER A 563 28.19 3.18 0.58
N PHE A 564 27.57 3.83 1.57
CA PHE A 564 26.41 4.67 1.34
C PHE A 564 26.42 5.93 2.21
N ARG A 565 25.61 6.93 1.79
CA ARG A 565 25.38 8.16 2.54
C ARG A 565 23.96 8.68 2.32
N SER A 566 23.33 9.16 3.40
CA SER A 566 22.00 9.77 3.36
C SER A 566 22.08 11.28 3.57
N TYR A 567 21.23 11.99 2.82
CA TYR A 567 21.03 13.43 2.90
C TYR A 567 19.53 13.71 3.06
N GLY A 568 19.06 13.70 4.31
CA GLY A 568 17.70 14.06 4.70
C GLY A 568 16.69 12.91 4.81
N GLU A 569 16.95 11.76 4.18
CA GLU A 569 16.07 10.59 4.29
C GLU A 569 16.21 9.92 5.66
N PHE A 570 15.08 9.54 6.27
CA PHE A 570 14.97 8.84 7.55
C PHE A 570 15.71 9.58 8.69
N MET A 571 15.48 10.88 8.76
CA MET A 571 16.06 11.75 9.78
C MET A 571 14.97 12.57 10.49
N SER A 572 15.02 12.63 11.80
CA SER A 572 14.17 13.45 12.67
C SER A 572 15.02 14.29 13.62
N GLN A 573 14.69 15.58 13.75
CA GLN A 573 15.31 16.47 14.75
C GLN A 573 16.85 16.37 14.77
N ASP A 574 17.48 16.47 13.61
CA ASP A 574 18.94 16.47 13.43
C ASP A 574 19.66 15.15 13.82
N LYS A 575 18.93 14.05 13.84
CA LYS A 575 19.52 12.70 14.03
C LYS A 575 18.87 11.68 13.09
N PRO A 576 19.61 10.65 12.66
CA PRO A 576 19.06 9.53 11.92
C PRO A 576 18.08 8.71 12.79
N ASN A 577 16.97 8.27 12.17
CA ASN A 577 15.99 7.39 12.82
C ASN A 577 16.49 5.94 12.93
N LEU A 578 17.36 5.53 12.00
CA LEU A 578 17.88 4.17 11.93
C LEU A 578 19.33 4.09 12.41
N PRO A 579 19.69 3.08 13.23
CA PRO A 579 21.08 2.89 13.69
C PRO A 579 22.09 2.78 12.53
N ILE A 580 21.69 2.15 11.40
CA ILE A 580 22.57 1.97 10.22
C ILE A 580 23.00 3.29 9.57
N LEU A 581 22.23 4.35 9.74
CA LEU A 581 22.49 5.69 9.21
C LEU A 581 23.39 6.53 10.12
N MET A 582 23.64 6.09 11.34
CA MET A 582 24.57 6.75 12.26
C MET A 582 25.99 6.77 11.68
N GLY A 583 26.56 7.97 11.52
CA GLY A 583 27.84 8.16 10.83
C GLY A 583 27.81 8.11 9.30
N ASN A 584 26.71 7.64 8.72
CA ASN A 584 26.48 7.55 7.29
C ASN A 584 25.51 8.63 6.75
N SER A 585 25.12 9.60 7.58
CA SER A 585 24.27 10.72 7.16
C SER A 585 25.07 12.03 7.18
N CYS A 586 24.69 12.96 6.31
CA CYS A 586 25.21 14.32 6.34
C CYS A 586 24.43 15.15 7.35
N MET A 587 24.95 15.25 8.58
CA MET A 587 24.26 15.93 9.70
C MET A 587 24.04 17.44 9.49
N ARG A 588 24.67 18.05 8.49
CA ARG A 588 24.43 19.44 8.11
C ARG A 588 23.27 19.60 7.12
N PHE A 589 22.86 18.49 6.50
CA PHE A 589 21.75 18.49 5.56
C PHE A 589 20.43 18.59 6.35
N PRO A 590 19.58 19.60 6.05
CA PRO A 590 18.36 19.82 6.82
C PRO A 590 17.37 18.64 6.69
N VAL A 591 16.72 18.31 7.79
CA VAL A 591 15.51 17.46 7.79
C VAL A 591 14.35 18.16 7.08
N TYR A 592 13.20 17.50 6.99
CA TYR A 592 11.99 18.07 6.42
C TYR A 592 11.69 19.45 7.01
N ASN A 593 11.75 20.45 6.19
CA ASN A 593 11.44 21.84 6.53
C ASN A 593 11.29 22.67 5.25
N LEU A 594 10.07 22.98 4.89
CA LEU A 594 9.73 23.73 3.66
C LEU A 594 10.19 25.20 3.69
N MET A 595 10.65 25.69 4.84
CA MET A 595 11.29 27.02 4.94
C MET A 595 12.71 27.05 4.38
N ILE A 596 13.33 25.90 4.20
CA ILE A 596 14.69 25.76 3.69
C ILE A 596 14.61 25.40 2.21
N ALA A 597 15.05 26.30 1.36
CA ALA A 597 15.08 26.12 -0.08
C ALA A 597 15.90 24.87 -0.49
N ASP A 598 15.47 24.13 -1.50
CA ASP A 598 16.21 22.97 -2.03
C ASP A 598 17.52 23.40 -2.71
N THR A 599 17.59 24.59 -3.25
CA THR A 599 18.88 25.18 -3.70
C THR A 599 19.86 25.37 -2.54
N THR A 600 19.40 25.55 -1.29
CA THR A 600 20.25 25.56 -0.10
C THR A 600 20.68 24.14 0.27
N ARG A 601 19.76 23.15 0.23
CA ARG A 601 20.07 21.73 0.39
C ARG A 601 21.10 21.26 -0.62
N TYR A 602 20.95 21.65 -1.88
CA TYR A 602 21.93 21.39 -2.93
C TYR A 602 23.33 21.95 -2.57
N ARG A 603 23.46 23.19 -2.06
CA ARG A 603 24.77 23.76 -1.70
C ARG A 603 25.43 22.95 -0.57
N ILE A 604 24.66 22.48 0.42
CA ILE A 604 25.19 21.66 1.51
C ILE A 604 25.66 20.31 0.98
N TRP A 605 24.84 19.65 0.14
CA TRP A 605 25.23 18.42 -0.54
C TRP A 605 26.51 18.62 -1.36
N LYS A 606 26.57 19.68 -2.16
CA LYS A 606 27.72 19.97 -3.04
C LYS A 606 29.03 20.13 -2.27
N GLN A 607 29.00 20.80 -1.13
CA GLN A 607 30.18 20.95 -0.26
C GLN A 607 30.65 19.60 0.28
N ASP A 608 29.73 18.76 0.72
CA ASP A 608 30.03 17.41 1.24
C ASP A 608 30.53 16.50 0.10
N PHE A 609 29.87 16.54 -1.04
CA PHE A 609 30.27 15.82 -2.26
C PHE A 609 31.68 16.16 -2.69
N ASP A 610 32.03 17.46 -2.82
CA ASP A 610 33.37 17.90 -3.22
C ASP A 610 34.43 17.45 -2.22
N SER A 611 34.12 17.56 -0.92
CA SER A 611 35.03 17.13 0.13
C SER A 611 35.32 15.62 0.05
N LEU A 612 34.28 14.79 -0.08
CA LEU A 612 34.41 13.33 -0.17
C LEU A 612 35.10 12.91 -1.47
N LEU A 613 34.77 13.55 -2.58
CA LEU A 613 35.38 13.29 -3.88
C LEU A 613 36.88 13.61 -3.88
N SER A 614 37.25 14.75 -3.32
CA SER A 614 38.66 15.20 -3.28
C SER A 614 39.58 14.25 -2.51
N VAL A 615 39.06 13.51 -1.52
CA VAL A 615 39.82 12.55 -0.73
C VAL A 615 39.58 11.10 -1.15
N GLY A 616 38.87 10.87 -2.26
CA GLY A 616 38.58 9.52 -2.77
C GLY A 616 37.68 8.67 -1.88
N LYS A 617 36.83 9.30 -1.05
CA LYS A 617 35.92 8.64 -0.10
C LYS A 617 34.44 8.79 -0.46
N LEU A 618 34.12 9.15 -1.69
CA LEU A 618 32.73 9.28 -2.13
C LEU A 618 32.02 7.91 -2.04
N PRO A 619 30.91 7.79 -1.29
CA PRO A 619 30.15 6.55 -1.21
C PRO A 619 29.54 6.14 -2.55
N ARG A 620 29.43 4.83 -2.77
CA ARG A 620 28.86 4.27 -4.00
C ARG A 620 27.37 4.52 -4.15
N PHE A 621 26.63 4.55 -3.06
CA PHE A 621 25.18 4.81 -3.02
C PHE A 621 24.87 6.05 -2.18
N ASN A 622 24.08 6.98 -2.72
CA ASN A 622 23.73 8.24 -2.09
C ASN A 622 22.24 8.50 -2.21
N THR A 623 21.54 8.71 -1.09
CA THR A 623 20.11 9.10 -1.06
C THR A 623 19.99 10.58 -0.71
N ILE A 624 19.15 11.32 -1.43
CA ILE A 624 18.95 12.76 -1.25
C ILE A 624 17.45 13.07 -1.24
N ARG A 625 16.99 13.89 -0.28
CA ARG A 625 15.62 14.39 -0.23
C ARG A 625 15.55 15.83 -0.67
N PHE A 626 14.79 16.13 -1.73
CA PHE A 626 14.43 17.47 -2.19
C PHE A 626 12.91 17.61 -2.17
N GLY A 627 12.35 18.14 -1.08
CA GLY A 627 10.92 18.10 -0.80
C GLY A 627 10.16 19.43 -0.96
N ASN A 628 10.78 20.50 -1.53
CA ASN A 628 10.10 21.78 -1.61
C ASN A 628 8.97 21.83 -2.64
N ASP A 629 8.92 20.92 -3.58
CA ASP A 629 7.79 20.80 -4.50
C ASP A 629 6.47 20.41 -3.83
N HIS A 630 6.50 19.92 -2.59
CA HIS A 630 5.31 19.80 -1.73
C HIS A 630 4.57 21.13 -1.58
N THR A 631 5.26 22.27 -1.46
CA THR A 631 4.74 23.63 -1.27
C THR A 631 4.10 23.89 0.11
N GLU A 632 3.83 25.15 0.45
CA GLU A 632 3.10 25.57 1.65
C GLU A 632 1.78 26.31 1.31
N GLY A 633 1.24 26.11 0.12
CA GLY A 633 0.03 26.78 -0.34
C GLY A 633 0.20 28.31 -0.39
N LEU A 634 -0.79 29.05 0.12
CA LEU A 634 -0.85 30.52 0.06
C LEU A 634 -0.50 31.22 1.39
N ARG A 635 0.21 30.60 2.30
CA ARG A 635 0.59 31.21 3.58
C ARG A 635 1.32 32.54 3.35
N LEU A 636 0.89 33.59 4.06
CA LEU A 636 1.37 34.96 3.88
C LEU A 636 2.88 35.07 4.15
N GLY A 637 3.59 35.73 3.26
CA GLY A 637 5.04 35.90 3.33
C GLY A 637 5.89 34.67 3.01
N ARG A 638 5.27 33.50 2.80
CA ARG A 638 5.95 32.27 2.35
C ARG A 638 6.20 32.32 0.85
N PRO A 639 7.15 31.53 0.31
CA PRO A 639 7.27 31.40 -1.13
C PRO A 639 5.93 31.01 -1.75
N SER A 640 5.64 31.55 -2.93
CA SER A 640 4.47 31.10 -3.68
C SER A 640 4.64 29.62 -4.08
N PRO A 641 3.56 28.86 -4.34
CA PRO A 641 3.66 27.48 -4.83
C PRO A 641 4.54 27.36 -6.07
N TYR A 642 4.50 28.34 -6.97
CA TYR A 642 5.37 28.38 -8.13
C TYR A 642 6.84 28.55 -7.75
N ALA A 643 7.15 29.41 -6.78
CA ALA A 643 8.51 29.63 -6.32
C ALA A 643 9.08 28.39 -5.62
N HIS A 644 8.27 27.70 -4.83
CA HIS A 644 8.66 26.44 -4.20
C HIS A 644 9.05 25.38 -5.24
N VAL A 645 8.18 25.12 -6.21
CA VAL A 645 8.42 24.12 -7.26
C VAL A 645 9.59 24.53 -8.17
N ALA A 646 9.70 25.81 -8.48
CA ALA A 646 10.81 26.32 -9.29
C ALA A 646 12.17 26.24 -8.57
N ASP A 647 12.20 26.43 -7.24
CA ASP A 647 13.41 26.22 -6.44
C ASP A 647 13.83 24.74 -6.40
N ASN A 648 12.87 23.84 -6.22
CA ASN A 648 13.10 22.38 -6.31
C ASN A 648 13.66 22.00 -7.69
N ASP A 649 13.01 22.46 -8.77
CA ASP A 649 13.45 22.20 -10.15
C ASP A 649 14.88 22.71 -10.40
N LEU A 650 15.19 23.92 -9.93
CA LEU A 650 16.53 24.48 -10.07
C LEU A 650 17.56 23.68 -9.26
N ALA A 651 17.23 23.24 -8.06
CA ALA A 651 18.11 22.41 -7.24
C ALA A 651 18.45 21.10 -7.95
N VAL A 652 17.46 20.43 -8.54
CA VAL A 652 17.63 19.23 -9.37
C VAL A 652 18.54 19.55 -10.56
N GLY A 653 18.28 20.63 -11.29
CA GLY A 653 19.10 21.03 -12.42
C GLY A 653 20.57 21.28 -12.04
N MET A 654 20.80 22.01 -10.94
CA MET A 654 22.14 22.29 -10.40
C MET A 654 22.85 21.01 -9.95
N PHE A 655 22.11 20.04 -9.38
CA PHE A 655 22.63 18.75 -8.97
C PHE A 655 23.16 17.97 -10.18
N ILE A 656 22.36 17.85 -11.24
CA ILE A 656 22.76 17.16 -12.47
C ILE A 656 23.89 17.92 -13.18
N GLU A 657 23.87 19.25 -13.21
CA GLU A 657 24.98 20.04 -13.74
C GLU A 657 26.28 19.73 -13.02
N ALA A 658 26.29 19.72 -11.69
CA ALA A 658 27.47 19.45 -10.89
C ALA A 658 28.03 18.06 -11.16
N LEU A 659 27.17 17.03 -11.18
CA LEU A 659 27.58 15.66 -11.51
C LEU A 659 28.07 15.53 -12.94
N SER A 660 27.38 16.13 -13.92
CA SER A 660 27.73 16.01 -15.33
C SER A 660 29.09 16.64 -15.68
N LYS A 661 29.55 17.58 -14.85
CA LYS A 661 30.89 18.21 -14.96
C LYS A 661 31.96 17.56 -14.10
N SER A 662 31.56 16.57 -13.28
CA SER A 662 32.50 15.86 -12.40
C SER A 662 33.25 14.74 -13.14
N PRO A 663 34.44 14.33 -12.66
CA PRO A 663 35.20 13.23 -13.26
C PRO A 663 34.49 11.87 -13.19
N ILE A 664 33.51 11.71 -12.33
CA ILE A 664 32.77 10.43 -12.13
C ILE A 664 31.54 10.29 -13.04
N TRP A 665 31.21 11.26 -13.86
CA TRP A 665 29.96 11.27 -14.63
C TRP A 665 29.73 10.02 -15.48
N ASN A 666 30.77 9.55 -16.17
CA ASN A 666 30.70 8.37 -17.03
C ASN A 666 30.54 7.04 -16.24
N GLU A 667 30.69 7.08 -14.93
CA GLU A 667 30.52 5.94 -14.02
C GLU A 667 29.33 6.17 -13.06
N THR A 668 28.43 7.13 -13.38
CA THR A 668 27.31 7.55 -12.52
C THR A 668 25.97 7.28 -13.18
N ALA A 669 25.00 6.84 -12.35
CA ALA A 669 23.58 6.87 -12.64
C ALA A 669 22.85 7.68 -11.56
N VAL A 670 21.90 8.51 -11.97
CA VAL A 670 21.03 9.30 -11.10
C VAL A 670 19.60 8.91 -11.39
N PHE A 671 18.85 8.56 -10.34
CA PHE A 671 17.42 8.29 -10.36
C PHE A 671 16.71 9.34 -9.52
N ILE A 672 15.66 9.93 -10.06
CA ILE A 672 14.89 11.00 -9.41
C ILE A 672 13.42 10.64 -9.56
N LEU A 673 12.69 10.55 -8.46
CA LEU A 673 11.25 10.27 -8.46
C LEU A 673 10.56 10.92 -7.26
N GLU A 674 9.25 10.94 -7.30
CA GLU A 674 8.40 11.31 -6.17
C GLU A 674 8.25 10.11 -5.22
N ASP A 675 8.05 10.35 -3.94
CA ASP A 675 7.72 9.31 -2.95
C ASP A 675 6.32 8.74 -3.18
N ASP A 676 5.36 9.61 -3.51
CA ASP A 676 3.99 9.30 -3.87
C ASP A 676 3.42 10.32 -4.89
N ALA A 677 2.14 10.14 -5.28
CA ALA A 677 1.42 11.00 -6.21
C ALA A 677 0.17 11.66 -5.60
N GLN A 678 0.00 11.62 -4.29
CA GLN A 678 -1.27 11.95 -3.60
C GLN A 678 -1.85 13.33 -3.89
N ASN A 679 -0.97 14.33 -4.12
CA ASN A 679 -1.36 15.73 -4.23
C ASN A 679 -1.80 16.12 -5.64
N GLY A 680 -2.20 15.18 -6.46
CA GLY A 680 -2.54 15.52 -7.81
C GLY A 680 -3.62 14.69 -8.46
N ALA A 681 -4.17 15.31 -9.51
CA ALA A 681 -5.00 14.64 -10.48
C ALA A 681 -4.13 14.04 -11.58
N ASP A 682 -4.52 12.86 -12.04
CA ASP A 682 -3.96 12.21 -13.22
C ASP A 682 -5.06 11.50 -14.02
N HIS A 683 -5.01 11.63 -15.36
CA HIS A 683 -6.07 11.08 -16.21
C HIS A 683 -5.87 9.58 -16.51
N VAL A 684 -4.72 9.01 -16.13
CA VAL A 684 -4.37 7.61 -16.40
C VAL A 684 -4.59 6.75 -15.16
N ASP A 685 -3.92 7.09 -14.07
CA ASP A 685 -4.04 6.40 -12.77
C ASP A 685 -3.57 7.33 -11.65
N ALA A 686 -4.18 7.20 -10.47
CA ALA A 686 -3.84 8.00 -9.29
C ALA A 686 -2.40 7.80 -8.79
N HIS A 687 -1.73 6.69 -9.15
CA HIS A 687 -0.33 6.41 -8.82
C HIS A 687 0.65 6.90 -9.89
N ARG A 688 0.17 7.41 -11.04
CA ARG A 688 1.08 7.82 -12.10
C ARG A 688 1.81 9.11 -11.70
N SER A 689 3.14 9.04 -11.72
CA SER A 689 4.01 10.11 -11.25
C SER A 689 5.17 10.39 -12.19
N THR A 690 6.04 11.33 -11.82
CA THR A 690 7.23 11.67 -12.58
C THR A 690 8.42 10.83 -12.16
N ALA A 691 9.26 10.46 -13.14
CA ALA A 691 10.57 9.88 -12.86
C ALA A 691 11.58 10.35 -13.90
N TYR A 692 12.79 10.62 -13.47
CA TYR A 692 13.87 11.08 -14.32
C TYR A 692 15.13 10.26 -14.11
N LEU A 693 15.86 10.02 -15.21
CA LEU A 693 17.15 9.37 -15.19
C LEU A 693 18.20 10.24 -15.84
N ALA A 694 19.40 10.26 -15.27
CA ALA A 694 20.55 10.93 -15.86
C ALA A 694 21.83 10.13 -15.60
N GLY A 695 22.85 10.28 -16.43
CA GLY A 695 24.13 9.58 -16.28
C GLY A 695 24.81 9.30 -17.61
N GLY A 696 26.08 8.89 -17.54
CA GLY A 696 26.86 8.64 -18.75
C GLY A 696 26.28 7.59 -19.68
N PHE A 697 25.73 6.52 -19.11
CA PHE A 697 25.14 5.39 -19.84
C PHE A 697 23.64 5.53 -20.14
N VAL A 698 22.96 6.53 -19.63
CA VAL A 698 21.53 6.75 -19.88
C VAL A 698 21.31 7.22 -21.31
N LYS A 699 20.33 6.64 -22.00
CA LYS A 699 19.96 7.01 -23.38
C LYS A 699 19.63 8.49 -23.50
N ARG A 700 19.73 9.00 -24.73
CA ARG A 700 19.47 10.41 -25.06
C ARG A 700 18.26 10.56 -25.96
N GLY A 701 17.38 11.53 -25.64
CA GLY A 701 16.21 11.84 -26.44
C GLY A 701 15.29 10.64 -26.67
N PHE A 702 15.18 9.76 -25.68
CA PHE A 702 14.45 8.51 -25.80
C PHE A 702 13.12 8.60 -25.05
N VAL A 703 12.07 8.09 -25.69
CA VAL A 703 10.74 7.99 -25.05
C VAL A 703 10.46 6.51 -24.80
N ASP A 704 10.14 6.16 -23.57
CA ASP A 704 9.77 4.79 -23.20
C ASP A 704 8.40 4.75 -22.51
N HIS A 705 7.47 4.00 -23.10
CA HIS A 705 6.13 3.78 -22.59
C HIS A 705 6.00 2.49 -21.77
N THR A 706 7.12 1.85 -21.45
CA THR A 706 7.11 0.65 -20.60
C THR A 706 6.64 1.03 -19.19
N PRO A 707 5.69 0.28 -18.59
CA PRO A 707 5.29 0.54 -17.22
C PRO A 707 6.43 0.18 -16.26
N TYR A 708 6.97 1.19 -15.60
CA TYR A 708 7.93 1.05 -14.53
C TYR A 708 7.36 1.58 -13.23
N THR A 709 7.94 1.13 -12.11
CA THR A 709 7.50 1.52 -10.77
C THR A 709 8.69 1.91 -9.88
N THR A 710 8.40 2.40 -8.68
CA THR A 710 9.41 2.61 -7.63
C THR A 710 10.25 1.34 -7.42
N SER A 711 9.60 0.16 -7.38
CA SER A 711 10.29 -1.13 -7.28
C SER A 711 11.20 -1.43 -8.50
N SER A 712 10.85 -0.94 -9.70
CA SER A 712 11.71 -1.05 -10.89
C SER A 712 13.00 -0.25 -10.74
N VAL A 713 12.92 0.93 -10.13
CA VAL A 713 14.08 1.77 -9.81
C VAL A 713 14.97 1.08 -8.79
N LEU A 714 14.39 0.59 -7.67
CA LEU A 714 15.12 -0.16 -6.64
C LEU A 714 15.86 -1.34 -7.26
N ARG A 715 15.17 -2.16 -8.04
CA ARG A 715 15.78 -3.34 -8.70
C ARG A 715 16.92 -2.97 -9.63
N THR A 716 16.78 -1.88 -10.36
CA THR A 716 17.83 -1.39 -11.27
C THR A 716 19.07 -0.96 -10.49
N MET A 717 18.90 -0.20 -9.41
CA MET A 717 20.00 0.23 -8.54
C MET A 717 20.69 -0.95 -7.86
N GLU A 718 19.94 -1.93 -7.37
CA GLU A 718 20.48 -3.16 -6.77
C GLU A 718 21.37 -3.92 -7.76
N LEU A 719 20.91 -4.12 -8.99
CA LEU A 719 21.69 -4.79 -10.02
C LEU A 719 22.97 -4.02 -10.36
N ILE A 720 22.90 -2.69 -10.51
CA ILE A 720 24.08 -1.82 -10.73
C ILE A 720 25.10 -2.00 -9.60
N LEU A 721 24.63 -2.03 -8.36
CA LEU A 721 25.48 -2.15 -7.18
C LEU A 721 25.89 -3.59 -6.85
N GLY A 722 25.36 -4.58 -7.60
CA GLY A 722 25.64 -6.01 -7.41
C GLY A 722 24.90 -6.66 -6.25
N MET A 723 23.82 -6.03 -5.78
CA MET A 723 23.02 -6.45 -4.65
C MET A 723 21.85 -7.35 -5.05
N GLY A 724 21.46 -8.26 -4.17
CA GLY A 724 20.21 -9.01 -4.27
C GLY A 724 19.00 -8.14 -3.88
N PRO A 725 17.78 -8.59 -4.22
CA PRO A 725 16.55 -7.87 -3.86
C PRO A 725 16.31 -7.91 -2.35
N MET A 726 15.61 -6.88 -1.85
CA MET A 726 15.20 -6.78 -0.45
C MET A 726 13.89 -7.53 -0.20
N THR A 727 12.97 -7.47 -1.16
CA THR A 727 11.60 -7.93 -1.04
C THR A 727 11.15 -8.69 -2.29
N GLN A 728 9.96 -9.26 -2.25
CA GLN A 728 9.38 -9.87 -3.45
C GLN A 728 8.97 -8.84 -4.51
N TYR A 729 8.77 -7.58 -4.14
CA TYR A 729 8.35 -6.54 -5.09
C TYR A 729 9.49 -6.10 -5.99
N ASP A 730 10.62 -5.70 -5.42
CA ASP A 730 11.81 -5.38 -6.21
C ASP A 730 12.37 -6.62 -6.93
N ALA A 731 12.31 -7.82 -6.30
CA ALA A 731 12.63 -9.07 -6.98
C ALA A 731 11.77 -9.36 -8.21
N ALA A 732 10.50 -8.93 -8.18
CA ALA A 732 9.54 -9.12 -9.25
C ALA A 732 9.56 -8.01 -10.30
N ALA A 733 10.06 -6.83 -9.95
CA ALA A 733 10.01 -5.65 -10.79
C ALA A 733 10.84 -5.81 -12.08
N THR A 734 10.39 -5.11 -13.12
CA THR A 734 11.12 -5.06 -14.39
C THR A 734 12.25 -4.05 -14.27
N PRO A 735 13.52 -4.46 -14.30
CA PRO A 735 14.64 -3.52 -14.33
C PRO A 735 14.62 -2.65 -15.59
N MET A 736 15.16 -1.46 -15.50
CA MET A 736 15.04 -0.41 -16.52
C MET A 736 16.12 -0.52 -17.60
N TRP A 737 16.44 -1.73 -18.09
CA TRP A 737 17.51 -1.96 -19.08
C TRP A 737 17.34 -1.14 -20.35
N ARG A 738 16.12 -1.02 -20.85
CA ARG A 738 15.80 -0.32 -22.10
C ARG A 738 16.27 1.13 -22.11
N LEU A 739 16.51 1.72 -20.94
CA LEU A 739 16.85 3.14 -20.74
C LEU A 739 18.35 3.42 -20.81
N PHE A 740 19.16 2.39 -20.99
CA PHE A 740 20.62 2.52 -20.97
C PHE A 740 21.23 2.13 -22.33
N ASP A 741 22.39 2.70 -22.63
CA ASP A 741 23.28 2.33 -23.74
C ASP A 741 24.46 1.52 -23.22
N SER A 742 25.11 0.73 -24.09
CA SER A 742 26.31 -0.05 -23.73
C SER A 742 27.57 0.80 -23.58
N VAL A 743 27.56 2.05 -24.03
CA VAL A 743 28.70 2.96 -24.02
C VAL A 743 28.32 4.28 -23.36
N ALA A 744 29.15 4.72 -22.41
CA ALA A 744 28.96 6.01 -21.78
C ALA A 744 29.24 7.14 -22.76
N ARG A 745 28.40 8.17 -22.71
CA ARG A 745 28.53 9.37 -23.54
C ARG A 745 28.65 10.59 -22.65
N PRO A 746 29.69 11.42 -22.78
CA PRO A 746 29.75 12.70 -22.09
C PRO A 746 28.55 13.57 -22.47
N PHE A 747 27.94 14.17 -21.50
CA PHE A 747 26.84 15.10 -21.70
C PHE A 747 26.85 16.14 -20.57
N PRO A 748 27.53 17.25 -20.77
CA PRO A 748 27.54 18.34 -19.80
C PRO A 748 26.14 18.98 -19.75
N PHE A 749 25.36 18.65 -18.73
CA PHE A 749 24.07 19.29 -18.48
C PHE A 749 24.32 20.73 -17.99
N ARG A 750 23.42 21.63 -18.33
CA ARG A 750 23.41 22.99 -17.82
C ARG A 750 22.08 23.25 -17.12
N ALA A 751 22.13 23.66 -15.88
CA ALA A 751 20.94 24.07 -15.14
C ALA A 751 20.26 25.27 -15.80
N LEU A 752 18.96 25.19 -15.94
CA LEU A 752 18.12 26.23 -16.50
C LEU A 752 17.47 27.02 -15.35
N ILE A 753 17.47 28.34 -15.48
CA ILE A 753 16.82 29.21 -14.49
C ILE A 753 15.32 29.24 -14.83
N PRO A 754 14.43 28.92 -13.88
CA PRO A 754 12.98 29.03 -14.08
C PRO A 754 12.58 30.49 -14.42
N ASP A 755 11.54 30.61 -15.26
CA ASP A 755 11.03 31.95 -15.67
C ASP A 755 10.05 32.49 -14.60
N ILE A 756 10.53 32.53 -13.36
CA ILE A 756 9.87 33.13 -12.19
C ILE A 756 10.90 33.46 -11.12
N SER A 757 10.63 34.49 -10.33
CA SER A 757 11.47 34.82 -9.18
C SER A 757 11.31 33.75 -8.08
N LEU A 758 12.41 33.14 -7.66
CA LEU A 758 12.44 32.24 -6.50
C LEU A 758 12.11 32.96 -5.17
N ASN A 759 12.16 34.29 -5.18
CA ASN A 759 11.76 35.12 -4.05
C ASN A 759 10.28 35.57 -4.14
N ASP A 760 9.55 35.09 -5.12
CA ASP A 760 8.11 35.35 -5.18
C ASP A 760 7.40 34.85 -3.91
N ARG A 761 6.58 35.71 -3.30
CA ARG A 761 5.96 35.47 -2.00
C ARG A 761 4.46 35.68 -2.08
N ASN A 762 3.75 34.91 -1.29
CA ASN A 762 2.33 35.08 -1.11
C ASN A 762 2.05 36.40 -0.37
N THR A 763 1.40 37.35 -1.02
CA THR A 763 1.08 38.70 -0.49
C THR A 763 -0.42 38.97 -0.44
N ALA A 764 -1.22 38.22 -1.17
CA ALA A 764 -2.65 38.42 -1.25
C ALA A 764 -3.36 37.89 0.01
N ILE A 765 -4.25 38.73 0.56
CA ILE A 765 -5.13 38.34 1.69
C ILE A 765 -6.50 38.01 1.10
N ASN A 766 -6.80 36.75 0.97
CA ASN A 766 -8.07 36.25 0.47
C ASN A 766 -8.52 35.01 1.28
N GLU A 767 -9.62 34.40 0.90
CA GLU A 767 -10.14 33.20 1.58
C GLU A 767 -9.13 32.04 1.58
N TRP A 768 -8.47 31.81 0.44
CA TRP A 768 -7.53 30.69 0.26
C TRP A 768 -6.24 30.89 1.07
N GLN A 769 -5.78 32.14 1.17
CA GLN A 769 -4.67 32.49 2.03
C GLN A 769 -5.01 32.23 3.51
N ARG A 770 -6.20 32.66 3.97
CA ARG A 770 -6.64 32.40 5.36
C ARG A 770 -6.74 30.90 5.66
N ARG A 771 -7.21 30.09 4.72
CA ARG A 771 -7.22 28.63 4.85
C ARG A 771 -5.79 28.06 4.93
N SER A 772 -4.85 28.59 4.16
CA SER A 772 -3.44 28.17 4.21
C SER A 772 -2.81 28.40 5.59
N GLU A 773 -3.22 29.45 6.33
CA GLU A 773 -2.68 29.72 7.67
C GLU A 773 -3.09 28.65 8.72
N LEU A 774 -4.10 27.85 8.41
CA LEU A 774 -4.56 26.77 9.30
C LEU A 774 -3.75 25.49 9.15
N PHE A 775 -2.92 25.40 8.13
CA PHE A 775 -2.09 24.22 7.87
C PHE A 775 -0.87 24.17 8.78
N ASN A 776 -0.52 22.96 9.20
CA ASN A 776 0.69 22.69 9.97
C ASN A 776 1.80 22.15 9.06
N PHE A 777 2.65 23.01 8.54
CA PHE A 777 3.82 22.62 7.75
C PHE A 777 5.09 22.46 8.60
N ALA A 778 4.99 22.52 9.92
CA ALA A 778 6.11 22.23 10.80
C ALA A 778 6.31 20.71 11.00
N THR A 779 5.28 19.95 10.73
CA THR A 779 5.29 18.49 10.77
C THR A 779 4.81 17.98 9.43
N GLU A 780 5.53 17.03 8.87
CA GLU A 780 5.16 16.32 7.66
C GLU A 780 3.82 15.60 7.86
N ASP A 781 3.03 15.44 6.80
CA ASP A 781 1.77 14.70 6.76
C ASP A 781 0.69 15.17 7.76
N ALA A 782 0.84 16.38 8.33
CA ALA A 782 -0.08 16.89 9.33
C ALA A 782 -1.27 17.67 8.77
N ASN A 783 -1.36 17.82 7.45
CA ASN A 783 -2.39 18.62 6.78
C ASN A 783 -3.47 17.74 6.13
N ASN A 784 -4.66 18.34 5.94
CA ASN A 784 -5.69 17.72 5.12
C ASN A 784 -5.36 17.97 3.63
N ASP A 785 -4.99 16.92 2.90
CA ASP A 785 -4.55 17.01 1.51
C ASP A 785 -5.60 17.53 0.56
N VAL A 786 -6.86 17.17 0.75
CA VAL A 786 -7.95 17.64 -0.10
C VAL A 786 -8.09 19.14 0.03
N GLU A 787 -8.04 19.68 1.25
CA GLU A 787 -8.11 21.12 1.48
C GLU A 787 -6.84 21.82 1.01
N PHE A 788 -5.67 21.22 1.21
CA PHE A 788 -4.41 21.75 0.73
C PHE A 788 -4.36 21.83 -0.81
N ASN A 789 -4.78 20.78 -1.50
CA ASN A 789 -4.86 20.77 -2.96
C ASN A 789 -5.88 21.78 -3.50
N ARG A 790 -6.98 21.98 -2.79
CA ARG A 790 -7.96 23.03 -3.11
C ARG A 790 -7.34 24.43 -3.07
N VAL A 791 -6.62 24.71 -2.01
CA VAL A 791 -5.87 25.96 -1.88
C VAL A 791 -4.85 26.13 -3.01
N LEU A 792 -4.11 25.05 -3.29
CA LEU A 792 -3.08 25.06 -4.34
C LEU A 792 -3.69 25.31 -5.73
N TRP A 793 -4.79 24.66 -6.09
CA TRP A 793 -5.46 24.90 -7.35
C TRP A 793 -5.90 26.36 -7.51
N HIS A 794 -6.58 26.91 -6.50
CA HIS A 794 -6.98 28.32 -6.53
C HIS A 794 -5.80 29.30 -6.57
N ALA A 795 -4.70 28.94 -5.91
CA ALA A 795 -3.48 29.70 -6.01
C ALA A 795 -2.94 29.80 -7.45
N LEU A 796 -3.01 28.69 -8.17
CA LEU A 796 -2.35 28.52 -9.47
C LEU A 796 -3.27 28.76 -10.66
N LYS A 797 -4.53 28.41 -10.56
CA LYS A 797 -5.52 28.43 -11.66
C LYS A 797 -6.67 29.42 -11.44
N GLY A 798 -6.74 30.10 -10.29
CA GLY A 798 -7.83 31.02 -9.97
C GLY A 798 -9.17 30.32 -10.00
N ASN A 799 -10.09 30.83 -10.82
CA ASN A 799 -11.45 30.30 -10.98
C ASN A 799 -11.59 29.34 -12.17
N THR A 800 -10.49 28.84 -12.74
CA THR A 800 -10.54 27.91 -13.87
C THR A 800 -11.25 26.59 -13.46
N PRO A 801 -12.29 26.16 -14.18
CA PRO A 801 -12.95 24.90 -13.91
C PRO A 801 -11.99 23.69 -14.04
N PHE A 802 -12.20 22.67 -13.21
CA PHE A 802 -11.44 21.44 -13.33
C PHE A 802 -11.95 20.65 -14.56
N PRO A 803 -11.08 20.16 -15.43
CA PRO A 803 -11.48 19.40 -16.60
C PRO A 803 -11.96 17.98 -16.23
N GLY A 804 -12.80 17.39 -17.09
CA GLY A 804 -13.19 16.00 -16.97
C GLY A 804 -12.12 15.04 -17.53
N PRO A 805 -12.22 13.74 -17.22
CA PRO A 805 -11.26 12.74 -17.69
C PRO A 805 -11.34 12.56 -19.21
N ARG A 806 -10.18 12.33 -19.84
CA ARG A 806 -10.10 11.98 -21.26
C ARG A 806 -9.91 10.48 -21.46
N ARG A 807 -9.19 9.82 -20.56
CA ARG A 807 -8.84 8.40 -20.71
C ARG A 807 -8.26 7.84 -19.40
N ALA A 808 -8.43 6.51 -19.18
CA ALA A 808 -7.76 5.76 -18.12
C ALA A 808 -6.96 4.59 -18.72
N ALA A 809 -5.82 4.21 -18.09
CA ALA A 809 -4.90 3.22 -18.64
C ALA A 809 -5.32 1.77 -18.37
N PHE A 810 -5.81 1.46 -17.16
CA PHE A 810 -5.94 0.08 -16.73
C PHE A 810 -7.34 -0.50 -16.83
N LEU A 811 -8.38 0.34 -16.76
CA LEU A 811 -9.75 -0.10 -16.92
C LEU A 811 -10.65 1.04 -17.40
N THR A 812 -11.47 0.73 -18.41
CA THR A 812 -12.73 1.44 -18.64
C THR A 812 -13.76 0.77 -17.74
N ILE A 813 -13.90 1.22 -16.52
CA ILE A 813 -15.04 0.84 -15.71
C ILE A 813 -16.18 1.70 -16.24
N HIS A 814 -17.14 1.09 -16.93
CA HIS A 814 -18.45 1.70 -17.04
C HIS A 814 -18.96 1.83 -15.62
N ASP A 815 -19.15 3.05 -15.14
CA ASP A 815 -19.82 3.35 -13.88
C ASP A 815 -21.30 2.95 -13.95
N ASP A 816 -21.57 1.69 -14.26
CA ASP A 816 -22.89 1.11 -14.10
C ASP A 816 -23.00 0.69 -12.64
N ALA A 817 -23.69 1.56 -11.90
CA ALA A 817 -24.12 1.38 -10.54
C ALA A 817 -23.08 1.61 -9.45
N ASP A 818 -22.88 2.85 -9.10
CA ASP A 818 -22.73 3.20 -7.70
C ASP A 818 -24.07 2.92 -6.99
N PRO A 819 -24.20 1.94 -6.08
CA PRO A 819 -25.50 1.58 -5.45
C PRO A 819 -26.09 2.68 -4.57
N ILE A 820 -25.39 3.81 -4.43
CA ILE A 820 -25.81 4.95 -3.57
C ILE A 820 -26.70 5.95 -4.32
N ASP A 821 -26.74 5.94 -5.66
CA ASP A 821 -27.55 6.88 -6.43
C ASP A 821 -28.94 6.36 -6.83
N GLY A 822 -29.43 5.31 -6.18
CA GLY A 822 -30.77 4.74 -6.32
C GLY A 822 -31.91 5.58 -5.72
N LYS A 823 -31.77 6.92 -5.67
CA LYS A 823 -32.91 7.82 -5.39
C LYS A 823 -32.73 9.11 -6.16
N LYS A 824 -33.27 9.13 -7.42
CA LYS A 824 -34.04 10.21 -8.01
C LYS A 824 -34.31 9.92 -9.48
N LYS A 825 -35.45 9.34 -9.72
CA LYS A 825 -36.45 9.82 -10.69
C LYS A 825 -37.80 9.73 -10.03
#